data_79bfa165f4101c178dd0d6517213fb8c
#
_entry.id   79bfa165f4101c178dd0d6517213fb8c
#
_cell.length_a   1.000
_cell.length_b   1.000
_cell.length_c   1.000
_cell.angle_alpha   90.00
_cell.angle_beta   90.00
_cell.angle_gamma   90.00
#
_symmetry.space_group_name_H-M   'P 1'
#
loop_
_entity.id
_entity.type
_entity.pdbx_description
1 polymer ?
#
loop_
_entity_poly.entity_id
_entity_poly.type
_entity_poly.pdbx_seq_one_letter_code
_entity_poly.pdbx_strand_id
1 'polypeptide(L)'
;MHFSCYHHRICTRVSLAWALLFLSALMLSTAPSSTAAAARLSSEPGMYRFADLGYGDRTARTMYGGLDYFFPVPAGEEPLEGARLELIYSHSPLLLPDRSTMTIIVNGLSVQSVRLTPDTRTRASLTVPLPPDLFGGEGFFVQVRFQMRLTRDECEETRNPALWATIHGDSLLVLPTRPVRTYRLEHLDRLFRPPPDDRPPLTLVIPPSPSPEELEAAGLIAFQLGRWAAAVRADPRLVVATTVTDTASIVVGSAPALAGMLPWGAVDWNGTAVTINGIAIPTDHGALALANNGTPRLLVTGATPAAVRLAARTLVAPERRALLDGAYVAITDAPVSTATPAPWVNGAASFAQLNVPERVVNGPGEHRIDLAFTRPAGWRLRDGSTLTLDMEVTPAVRRETSWIAASVNGIDLGAQPLRFDTDRPQRYSFALPADLLTTTLDGRPIRTLDLTVRLFLDPPEEGCVVVDGNSLRATLLPTSAWRLPHDVISTLDLGRFPTPMLSIDSRLPLTVVLPQQPNTAEYAAALRLIAASGRWADTDSVPAPRLITADRLEERNGRHLVLIGSAERNPISAEAIARQPDRLAPPQAVVYRPDDNRQCRLLLTSSPWQRDAVLLLIDGATPDDLIIGIAAFERRETIERLRGPLALIRTDAPPQNSAGASDIAPPPISLTPQIETPLLERLPGWQIAGAVLLGAFLSALGILLTIQVRRRIRRKTP
;
A
#
# COMPACT_ATOMS: atom_id res chain seq x y z
N MET A 1 -11.88 84.03 27.41
CA MET A 1 -10.45 84.26 27.68
C MET A 1 -9.71 82.95 27.52
N HIS A 2 -8.88 82.96 26.55
CA HIS A 2 -7.78 82.02 26.25
C HIS A 2 -7.64 80.71 27.02
N PHE A 3 -8.07 79.66 26.46
CA PHE A 3 -7.49 78.31 26.53
C PHE A 3 -7.84 77.56 25.21
N SER A 4 -7.11 77.96 24.21
CA SER A 4 -7.15 77.25 22.92
C SER A 4 -5.70 77.22 22.40
N CYS A 5 -5.20 76.11 22.01
CA CYS A 5 -3.91 75.89 21.30
C CYS A 5 -2.82 75.03 21.95
N TYR A 6 -3.17 74.11 22.85
CA TYR A 6 -2.14 73.11 23.20
C TYR A 6 -2.50 71.66 22.84
N HIS A 7 -3.74 71.41 22.48
CA HIS A 7 -4.17 70.00 22.14
C HIS A 7 -3.99 69.58 20.67
N HIS A 8 -3.74 70.53 19.74
CA HIS A 8 -3.67 70.18 18.31
C HIS A 8 -2.31 69.65 17.86
N ARG A 9 -1.21 69.92 18.58
CA ARG A 9 0.14 69.44 18.22
C ARG A 9 0.49 68.09 18.82
N ILE A 10 -0.21 67.61 19.82
CA ILE A 10 -0.02 66.29 20.44
C ILE A 10 -0.84 65.24 19.66
N CYS A 11 -2.06 65.54 19.24
CA CYS A 11 -2.87 64.61 18.43
C CYS A 11 -2.26 64.31 17.04
N THR A 12 -1.65 65.27 16.39
CA THR A 12 -1.00 65.05 15.07
C THR A 12 0.27 64.22 15.15
N ARG A 13 1.03 64.30 16.26
CA ARG A 13 2.22 63.48 16.46
C ARG A 13 1.90 62.05 16.85
N VAL A 14 0.83 61.82 17.63
CA VAL A 14 0.38 60.46 17.97
C VAL A 14 -0.25 59.79 16.75
N SER A 15 -1.02 60.50 15.94
CA SER A 15 -1.58 59.97 14.69
C SER A 15 -0.51 59.59 13.65
N LEU A 16 0.57 60.37 13.57
CA LEU A 16 1.68 60.05 12.66
C LEU A 16 2.51 58.86 13.15
N ALA A 17 2.70 58.70 14.46
CA ALA A 17 3.39 57.56 15.05
C ALA A 17 2.59 56.25 14.88
N TRP A 18 1.27 56.28 15.02
CA TRP A 18 0.39 55.15 14.76
C TRP A 18 0.28 54.83 13.26
N ALA A 19 0.29 55.85 12.38
CA ALA A 19 0.30 55.62 10.93
C ALA A 19 1.63 55.03 10.46
N LEU A 20 2.77 55.43 11.05
CA LEU A 20 4.08 54.83 10.75
C LEU A 20 4.23 53.41 11.32
N LEU A 21 3.67 53.14 12.50
CA LEU A 21 3.61 51.77 13.05
C LEU A 21 2.67 50.85 12.24
N PHE A 22 1.56 51.37 11.73
CA PHE A 22 0.68 50.58 10.84
C PHE A 22 1.32 50.37 9.47
N LEU A 23 2.06 51.34 8.91
CA LEU A 23 2.77 51.18 7.65
C LEU A 23 3.96 50.24 7.80
N SER A 24 4.67 50.23 8.92
CA SER A 24 5.74 49.28 9.19
C SER A 24 5.19 47.86 9.45
N ALA A 25 4.00 47.71 10.07
CA ALA A 25 3.33 46.43 10.19
C ALA A 25 2.79 45.90 8.86
N LEU A 26 2.37 46.80 7.95
CA LEU A 26 1.94 46.43 6.59
C LEU A 26 3.12 46.05 5.70
N MET A 27 4.30 46.63 5.92
CA MET A 27 5.52 46.28 5.17
C MET A 27 6.20 44.99 5.70
N LEU A 28 5.94 44.60 6.97
CA LEU A 28 6.37 43.30 7.48
C LEU A 28 5.42 42.16 7.09
N SER A 29 4.19 42.44 6.65
CA SER A 29 3.23 41.42 6.18
C SER A 29 3.29 41.19 4.66
N THR A 30 4.12 41.94 3.93
CA THR A 30 4.47 41.70 2.53
C THR A 30 5.87 41.10 2.36
N ALA A 31 6.46 40.52 3.43
CA ALA A 31 7.42 39.49 3.18
C ALA A 31 6.66 38.45 2.33
N PRO A 32 7.14 38.14 1.09
CA PRO A 32 6.59 36.98 0.44
C PRO A 32 6.74 35.91 1.49
N SER A 33 5.63 35.27 1.86
CA SER A 33 5.69 33.94 2.35
C SER A 33 6.56 33.25 1.30
N SER A 34 7.84 33.11 1.57
CA SER A 34 8.53 31.94 1.12
C SER A 34 7.74 30.82 1.81
N THR A 35 6.55 30.50 1.27
CA THR A 35 6.33 29.11 0.97
C THR A 35 7.70 28.72 0.49
N ALA A 36 8.44 28.05 1.36
CA ALA A 36 9.33 27.05 0.91
C ALA A 36 8.44 26.18 0.01
N ALA A 37 8.27 26.62 -1.23
CA ALA A 37 8.42 25.76 -2.33
C ALA A 37 9.72 25.07 -1.95
N ALA A 38 9.60 23.92 -1.24
CA ALA A 38 10.60 22.89 -1.27
C ALA A 38 10.86 22.87 -2.77
N ALA A 39 11.94 23.53 -3.18
CA ALA A 39 12.40 23.48 -4.52
C ALA A 39 12.44 21.98 -4.73
N ARG A 40 11.47 21.44 -5.44
CA ARG A 40 11.66 20.26 -6.24
C ARG A 40 12.76 20.74 -7.17
N LEU A 41 14.00 20.64 -6.67
CA LEU A 41 15.13 20.53 -7.53
C LEU A 41 14.69 19.35 -8.38
N SER A 42 14.26 19.67 -9.60
CA SER A 42 14.07 18.69 -10.65
C SER A 42 15.37 17.91 -10.61
N SER A 43 15.32 16.70 -9.98
CA SER A 43 16.44 15.80 -9.98
C SER A 43 16.69 15.55 -11.46
N GLU A 44 17.88 15.82 -11.93
CA GLU A 44 18.25 15.37 -13.25
C GLU A 44 17.88 13.89 -13.35
N PRO A 45 17.35 13.44 -14.50
CA PRO A 45 16.92 12.05 -14.63
C PRO A 45 18.05 11.12 -14.19
N GLY A 46 17.77 10.21 -13.25
CA GLY A 46 18.74 9.28 -12.70
C GLY A 46 19.55 9.79 -11.50
N MET A 47 19.20 10.89 -10.86
CA MET A 47 19.83 11.36 -9.61
C MET A 47 18.83 11.32 -8.45
N TYR A 48 19.17 10.60 -7.38
CA TYR A 48 18.30 10.40 -6.21
C TYR A 48 19.07 10.73 -4.93
N ARG A 49 18.52 11.58 -4.07
CA ARG A 49 19.08 11.78 -2.71
C ARG A 49 18.70 10.59 -1.83
N PHE A 50 19.59 10.23 -0.90
CA PHE A 50 19.29 9.19 0.08
C PHE A 50 18.04 9.55 0.92
N ALA A 51 17.87 10.81 1.29
CA ALA A 51 16.68 11.28 2.00
C ALA A 51 15.38 11.06 1.20
N ASP A 52 15.39 11.26 -0.12
CA ASP A 52 14.23 11.07 -0.99
C ASP A 52 13.88 9.58 -1.15
N LEU A 53 14.87 8.69 -0.95
CA LEU A 53 14.72 7.24 -0.93
C LEU A 53 14.38 6.68 0.47
N GLY A 54 14.11 7.58 1.44
CA GLY A 54 13.77 7.20 2.81
C GLY A 54 14.98 6.96 3.73
N TYR A 55 16.19 7.28 3.29
CA TYR A 55 17.41 7.17 4.09
C TYR A 55 17.87 8.56 4.54
N GLY A 56 17.45 9.00 5.73
CA GLY A 56 17.98 10.20 6.37
C GLY A 56 19.43 10.00 6.87
N ASP A 57 19.92 10.92 7.70
CA ASP A 57 21.22 10.75 8.34
C ASP A 57 21.25 9.47 9.19
N ARG A 58 22.22 8.59 8.93
CA ARG A 58 22.40 7.32 9.64
C ARG A 58 23.79 7.22 10.23
N THR A 59 23.87 6.92 11.53
CA THR A 59 25.12 6.85 12.27
C THR A 59 25.44 5.42 12.68
N ALA A 60 26.57 4.94 12.21
CA ALA A 60 27.20 3.73 12.73
C ALA A 60 27.94 4.07 14.02
N ARG A 61 27.85 3.20 15.00
CA ARG A 61 28.51 3.32 16.31
C ARG A 61 29.29 2.05 16.58
N THR A 62 30.14 2.08 17.61
CA THR A 62 31.01 0.97 18.02
C THR A 62 32.22 0.78 17.10
N MET A 63 33.17 -0.03 17.58
CA MET A 63 34.40 -0.32 16.86
C MET A 63 34.15 -0.90 15.45
N TYR A 64 33.14 -1.74 15.33
CA TYR A 64 32.68 -2.33 14.07
C TYR A 64 31.23 -1.93 13.84
N GLY A 65 31.01 -0.90 13.05
CA GLY A 65 29.68 -0.38 12.73
C GLY A 65 29.28 -0.73 11.30
N GLY A 66 28.00 -0.93 11.05
CA GLY A 66 27.47 -1.19 9.71
C GLY A 66 26.22 -0.38 9.40
N LEU A 67 26.08 0.03 8.14
CA LEU A 67 24.86 0.66 7.58
C LEU A 67 24.54 -0.01 6.27
N ASP A 68 23.27 -0.44 6.10
CA ASP A 68 22.81 -1.15 4.93
C ASP A 68 21.77 -0.31 4.17
N TYR A 69 21.89 -0.28 2.84
CA TYR A 69 21.04 0.45 1.91
C TYR A 69 20.64 -0.46 0.75
N PHE A 70 19.42 -0.32 0.25
CA PHE A 70 18.97 -0.95 -0.97
C PHE A 70 18.49 0.11 -1.96
N PHE A 71 19.07 0.11 -3.16
CA PHE A 71 18.75 1.04 -4.23
C PHE A 71 18.12 0.26 -5.39
N PRO A 72 16.78 0.31 -5.53
CA PRO A 72 16.11 -0.40 -6.61
C PRO A 72 16.44 0.26 -7.95
N VAL A 73 16.64 -0.55 -8.98
CA VAL A 73 16.67 -0.10 -10.37
C VAL A 73 15.24 -0.08 -10.90
N PRO A 74 14.80 0.98 -11.60
CA PRO A 74 13.47 1.04 -12.18
C PRO A 74 13.14 -0.20 -13.03
N ALA A 75 11.91 -0.68 -12.93
CA ALA A 75 11.47 -1.85 -13.66
C ALA A 75 11.58 -1.63 -15.19
N GLY A 76 12.09 -2.60 -15.90
CA GLY A 76 12.31 -2.49 -17.34
C GLY A 76 13.51 -1.64 -17.75
N GLU A 77 14.37 -1.27 -16.79
CA GLU A 77 15.60 -0.53 -17.03
C GLU A 77 16.82 -1.32 -16.54
N GLU A 78 17.94 -1.12 -17.19
CA GLU A 78 19.24 -1.63 -16.77
C GLU A 78 20.23 -0.48 -16.55
N PRO A 79 21.10 -0.56 -15.53
CA PRO A 79 22.07 0.49 -15.27
C PRO A 79 23.08 0.60 -16.39
N LEU A 80 23.49 1.83 -16.69
CA LEU A 80 24.56 2.16 -17.63
C LEU A 80 25.87 2.38 -16.89
N GLU A 81 26.95 2.41 -17.65
CA GLU A 81 28.23 2.90 -17.18
C GLU A 81 28.09 4.33 -16.63
N GLY A 82 28.80 4.62 -15.52
CA GLY A 82 28.68 5.92 -14.84
C GLY A 82 27.70 5.90 -13.64
N ALA A 83 27.01 4.78 -13.39
CA ALA A 83 26.29 4.60 -12.14
C ALA A 83 27.27 4.66 -10.96
N ARG A 84 26.90 5.45 -9.90
CA ARG A 84 27.78 5.67 -8.76
C ARG A 84 27.00 6.19 -7.54
N LEU A 85 27.59 6.02 -6.38
CA LEU A 85 27.19 6.70 -5.15
C LEU A 85 28.12 7.91 -4.93
N GLU A 86 27.57 9.02 -4.51
CA GLU A 86 28.29 10.16 -3.98
C GLU A 86 27.95 10.26 -2.49
N LEU A 87 28.76 9.59 -1.67
CA LEU A 87 28.54 9.51 -0.23
C LEU A 87 29.06 10.78 0.43
N ILE A 88 28.23 11.43 1.24
CA ILE A 88 28.62 12.50 2.16
C ILE A 88 28.66 11.91 3.56
N TYR A 89 29.81 11.99 4.21
CA TYR A 89 29.98 11.35 5.52
C TYR A 89 30.77 12.22 6.49
N SER A 90 30.56 11.95 7.79
CA SER A 90 31.30 12.54 8.90
C SER A 90 31.69 11.46 9.88
N HIS A 91 32.74 11.68 10.64
CA HIS A 91 33.17 10.74 11.67
C HIS A 91 33.81 11.43 12.86
N SER A 92 33.96 10.69 13.94
CA SER A 92 34.59 11.19 15.17
C SER A 92 36.01 11.75 14.93
N PRO A 93 36.30 12.94 15.43
CA PRO A 93 37.65 13.53 15.33
C PRO A 93 38.72 12.80 16.11
N LEU A 94 38.33 11.89 17.01
CA LEU A 94 39.23 11.15 17.89
C LEU A 94 39.72 9.84 17.24
N LEU A 95 39.22 9.44 16.08
CA LEU A 95 39.65 8.21 15.42
C LEU A 95 41.10 8.24 14.99
N LEU A 96 41.79 7.12 15.15
CA LEU A 96 43.15 6.91 14.64
C LEU A 96 43.14 6.65 13.14
N PRO A 97 43.73 7.51 12.31
CA PRO A 97 43.64 7.41 10.84
C PRO A 97 44.27 6.16 10.25
N ASP A 98 45.32 5.66 10.89
CA ASP A 98 46.05 4.46 10.46
C ASP A 98 45.33 3.16 10.82
N ARG A 99 44.30 3.22 11.67
CA ARG A 99 43.55 2.06 12.18
C ARG A 99 42.04 2.15 11.93
N SER A 100 41.56 3.24 11.33
CA SER A 100 40.14 3.44 11.09
C SER A 100 39.81 3.51 9.60
N THR A 101 38.88 2.67 9.15
CA THR A 101 38.51 2.52 7.75
C THR A 101 37.00 2.50 7.56
N MET A 102 36.56 2.91 6.38
CA MET A 102 35.22 2.70 5.85
C MET A 102 35.31 1.88 4.57
N THR A 103 34.61 0.75 4.53
CA THR A 103 34.57 -0.18 3.40
C THR A 103 33.17 -0.24 2.83
N ILE A 104 33.05 -0.07 1.51
CA ILE A 104 31.79 -0.15 0.78
C ILE A 104 31.73 -1.48 0.05
N ILE A 105 30.66 -2.22 0.31
CA ILE A 105 30.37 -3.53 -0.26
C ILE A 105 29.08 -3.40 -1.07
N VAL A 106 29.10 -3.82 -2.32
CA VAL A 106 27.94 -3.77 -3.22
C VAL A 106 27.63 -5.19 -3.68
N ASN A 107 26.38 -5.64 -3.40
CA ASN A 107 25.94 -7.00 -3.71
C ASN A 107 26.93 -8.10 -3.28
N GLY A 108 27.53 -7.91 -2.08
CA GLY A 108 28.46 -8.85 -1.47
C GLY A 108 29.92 -8.69 -1.92
N LEU A 109 30.24 -7.82 -2.87
CA LEU A 109 31.61 -7.55 -3.32
C LEU A 109 32.12 -6.23 -2.75
N SER A 110 33.34 -6.26 -2.17
CA SER A 110 34.01 -5.05 -1.69
C SER A 110 34.49 -4.21 -2.87
N VAL A 111 33.90 -3.02 -3.03
CA VAL A 111 34.16 -2.12 -4.18
C VAL A 111 35.23 -1.11 -3.82
N GLN A 112 35.19 -0.57 -2.61
CA GLN A 112 36.11 0.49 -2.19
C GLN A 112 36.31 0.48 -0.68
N SER A 113 37.54 0.80 -0.24
CA SER A 113 37.88 1.01 1.16
C SER A 113 38.70 2.29 1.30
N VAL A 114 38.36 3.11 2.27
CA VAL A 114 39.03 4.39 2.54
C VAL A 114 39.37 4.53 4.01
N ARG A 115 40.46 5.26 4.32
CA ARG A 115 40.82 5.59 5.70
C ARG A 115 40.02 6.80 6.18
N LEU A 116 39.66 6.78 7.46
CA LEU A 116 39.01 7.89 8.14
C LEU A 116 40.10 8.83 8.71
N THR A 117 40.36 9.91 7.99
CA THR A 117 41.50 10.82 8.29
C THR A 117 41.01 12.16 8.89
N PRO A 118 41.89 12.97 9.48
CA PRO A 118 41.51 14.28 9.94
C PRO A 118 40.81 15.16 8.91
N ASP A 119 41.17 15.03 7.64
CA ASP A 119 40.63 15.81 6.54
C ASP A 119 39.21 15.38 6.14
N THR A 120 38.79 14.17 6.56
CA THR A 120 37.46 13.61 6.26
C THR A 120 36.48 13.66 7.43
N ARG A 121 36.80 14.39 8.52
CA ARG A 121 36.01 14.44 9.77
C ARG A 121 34.60 14.97 9.59
N THR A 122 34.44 15.96 8.72
CA THR A 122 33.18 16.70 8.60
C THR A 122 32.76 16.79 7.16
N ARG A 123 31.63 16.17 6.84
CA ARG A 123 30.97 16.20 5.52
C ARG A 123 31.92 15.97 4.35
N ALA A 124 32.79 15.00 4.48
CA ALA A 124 33.66 14.57 3.40
C ALA A 124 32.84 13.86 2.31
N SER A 125 33.31 13.97 1.08
CA SER A 125 32.70 13.36 -0.10
C SER A 125 33.52 12.14 -0.55
N LEU A 126 32.83 11.05 -0.90
CA LEU A 126 33.42 9.84 -1.50
C LEU A 126 32.58 9.38 -2.69
N THR A 127 33.18 9.30 -3.87
CA THR A 127 32.56 8.73 -5.05
C THR A 127 32.84 7.24 -5.11
N VAL A 128 31.80 6.41 -5.16
CA VAL A 128 31.86 4.94 -5.23
C VAL A 128 31.24 4.49 -6.54
N PRO A 129 31.99 3.89 -7.48
CA PRO A 129 31.41 3.39 -8.71
C PRO A 129 30.48 2.20 -8.44
N LEU A 130 29.42 2.09 -9.24
CA LEU A 130 28.47 0.97 -9.28
C LEU A 130 28.52 0.35 -10.68
N PRO A 131 29.48 -0.52 -10.97
CA PRO A 131 29.58 -1.15 -12.28
C PRO A 131 28.31 -1.94 -12.62
N PRO A 132 27.85 -1.92 -13.90
CA PRO A 132 26.63 -2.61 -14.31
C PRO A 132 26.68 -4.13 -14.08
N ASP A 133 27.85 -4.76 -14.10
CA ASP A 133 28.07 -6.18 -13.81
C ASP A 133 27.80 -6.57 -12.35
N LEU A 134 27.77 -5.60 -11.42
CA LEU A 134 27.34 -5.82 -10.04
C LEU A 134 25.83 -5.78 -9.88
N PHE A 135 25.09 -5.49 -10.94
CA PHE A 135 23.62 -5.41 -10.86
C PHE A 135 22.99 -6.79 -10.68
N GLY A 136 22.34 -7.01 -9.53
CA GLY A 136 21.69 -8.27 -9.18
C GLY A 136 20.25 -8.45 -9.69
N GLY A 137 19.85 -7.71 -10.74
CA GLY A 137 18.51 -7.81 -11.35
C GLY A 137 17.41 -7.01 -10.66
N GLU A 138 17.53 -6.68 -9.36
CA GLU A 138 16.54 -5.89 -8.63
C GLU A 138 17.05 -4.50 -8.24
N GLY A 139 18.36 -4.38 -8.01
CA GLY A 139 18.98 -3.18 -7.52
C GLY A 139 20.37 -3.44 -6.95
N PHE A 140 20.86 -2.42 -6.26
CA PHE A 140 22.15 -2.47 -5.58
C PHE A 140 21.92 -2.56 -4.06
N PHE A 141 22.36 -3.66 -3.46
CA PHE A 141 22.43 -3.77 -2.01
C PHE A 141 23.81 -3.27 -1.57
N VAL A 142 23.82 -2.12 -0.92
CA VAL A 142 25.05 -1.42 -0.51
C VAL A 142 25.20 -1.53 1.00
N GLN A 143 26.34 -2.06 1.42
CA GLN A 143 26.72 -2.15 2.82
C GLN A 143 27.92 -1.25 3.07
N VAL A 144 27.80 -0.34 4.01
CA VAL A 144 28.90 0.52 4.47
C VAL A 144 29.39 -0.04 5.81
N ARG A 145 30.59 -0.56 5.85
CA ARG A 145 31.18 -1.16 7.05
C ARG A 145 32.30 -0.26 7.56
N PHE A 146 32.27 0.00 8.85
CA PHE A 146 33.27 0.84 9.53
C PHE A 146 34.07 -0.03 10.48
N GLN A 147 35.39 0.15 10.45
CA GLN A 147 36.30 -0.23 11.51
C GLN A 147 36.83 1.06 12.12
N MET A 148 36.54 1.30 13.39
CA MET A 148 36.86 2.55 14.10
C MET A 148 37.73 2.27 15.32
N ARG A 149 38.84 2.99 15.49
CA ARG A 149 39.77 2.86 16.58
C ARG A 149 40.16 4.21 17.17
N LEU A 150 40.18 4.31 18.50
CA LEU A 150 40.57 5.50 19.24
C LEU A 150 41.99 5.38 19.80
N THR A 151 42.45 4.15 20.10
CA THR A 151 43.74 3.86 20.71
C THR A 151 44.55 2.87 19.86
N ARG A 152 45.84 2.73 20.19
CA ARG A 152 46.72 1.69 19.62
C ARG A 152 46.71 0.42 20.45
N ASP A 153 46.09 0.47 21.62
CA ASP A 153 46.03 -0.66 22.52
C ASP A 153 45.18 -1.79 21.95
N GLU A 154 45.54 -3.01 22.26
CA GLU A 154 44.75 -4.17 21.84
C GLU A 154 43.40 -4.23 22.57
N CYS A 155 43.37 -3.70 23.80
CA CYS A 155 42.22 -3.64 24.70
C CYS A 155 41.49 -2.31 24.61
N GLU A 156 40.87 -2.01 23.48
CA GLU A 156 40.04 -0.82 23.31
C GLU A 156 38.59 -1.11 23.66
N GLU A 157 37.91 -0.18 24.35
CA GLU A 157 36.49 -0.27 24.63
C GLU A 157 35.67 -0.19 23.33
N THR A 158 35.03 -1.30 22.94
CA THR A 158 34.32 -1.45 21.68
C THR A 158 33.10 -0.54 21.56
N ARG A 159 32.62 0.05 22.67
CA ARG A 159 31.40 0.88 22.76
C ARG A 159 31.65 2.31 23.22
N ASN A 160 32.86 2.75 23.18
CA ASN A 160 33.15 4.13 23.52
C ASN A 160 32.28 5.06 22.71
N PRO A 161 31.52 6.02 23.31
CA PRO A 161 30.65 6.96 22.60
C PRO A 161 31.35 7.77 21.51
N ALA A 162 32.67 7.90 21.62
CA ALA A 162 33.48 8.56 20.59
C ALA A 162 33.68 7.72 19.32
N LEU A 163 33.29 6.44 19.29
CA LEU A 163 33.29 5.60 18.09
C LEU A 163 32.00 5.84 17.32
N TRP A 164 32.04 6.74 16.34
CA TRP A 164 30.90 7.02 15.47
C TRP A 164 31.33 7.47 14.08
N ALA A 165 30.51 7.13 13.08
CA ALA A 165 30.57 7.65 11.72
C ALA A 165 29.15 7.76 11.16
N THR A 166 28.86 8.83 10.45
CA THR A 166 27.54 9.17 9.90
C THR A 166 27.61 9.23 8.38
N ILE A 167 26.69 8.57 7.70
CA ILE A 167 26.36 8.81 6.30
C ILE A 167 25.17 9.76 6.26
N HIS A 168 25.32 10.89 5.57
CA HIS A 168 24.31 11.94 5.51
C HIS A 168 23.24 11.67 4.44
N GLY A 169 22.00 12.04 4.73
CA GLY A 169 20.85 11.84 3.84
C GLY A 169 20.89 12.66 2.54
N ASP A 170 21.79 13.64 2.43
CA ASP A 170 22.05 14.38 1.21
C ASP A 170 23.11 13.70 0.29
N SER A 171 23.61 12.53 0.67
CA SER A 171 24.31 11.62 -0.26
C SER A 171 23.44 11.34 -1.49
N LEU A 172 24.07 11.12 -2.64
CA LEU A 172 23.39 10.93 -3.91
C LEU A 172 23.65 9.52 -4.46
N LEU A 173 22.60 8.94 -5.04
CA LEU A 173 22.70 7.87 -6.02
C LEU A 173 22.59 8.49 -7.41
N VAL A 174 23.61 8.34 -8.22
CA VAL A 174 23.58 8.67 -9.65
C VAL A 174 23.42 7.36 -10.41
N LEU A 175 22.26 7.15 -11.02
CA LEU A 175 21.89 5.91 -11.67
C LEU A 175 21.38 6.19 -13.09
N PRO A 176 22.28 6.42 -14.05
CA PRO A 176 21.89 6.46 -15.46
C PRO A 176 21.42 5.07 -15.87
N THR A 177 20.26 5.02 -16.50
CA THR A 177 19.64 3.76 -16.94
C THR A 177 19.24 3.84 -18.40
N ARG A 178 19.05 2.68 -19.02
CA ARG A 178 18.40 2.56 -20.33
C ARG A 178 17.31 1.50 -20.28
N PRO A 179 16.30 1.58 -21.14
CA PRO A 179 15.33 0.50 -21.29
C PRO A 179 16.02 -0.82 -21.63
N VAL A 180 15.59 -1.89 -20.95
CA VAL A 180 16.05 -3.25 -21.26
C VAL A 180 15.66 -3.59 -22.70
N ARG A 181 16.57 -4.11 -23.48
CA ARG A 181 16.30 -4.46 -24.89
C ARG A 181 15.39 -5.67 -25.07
N THR A 182 15.33 -6.53 -24.04
CA THR A 182 14.57 -7.78 -24.10
C THR A 182 13.76 -7.93 -22.82
N TYR A 183 12.45 -7.78 -22.92
CA TYR A 183 11.53 -8.05 -21.81
C TYR A 183 11.25 -9.54 -21.73
N ARG A 184 11.09 -10.06 -20.49
CA ARG A 184 10.80 -11.47 -20.23
C ARG A 184 9.57 -11.58 -19.32
N LEU A 185 8.75 -12.61 -19.55
CA LEU A 185 7.50 -12.86 -18.84
C LEU A 185 7.71 -13.14 -17.34
N GLU A 186 8.86 -13.62 -16.94
CA GLU A 186 9.21 -13.81 -15.53
C GLU A 186 9.29 -12.50 -14.72
N HIS A 187 9.39 -11.34 -15.40
CA HIS A 187 9.52 -10.02 -14.79
C HIS A 187 8.24 -9.16 -14.90
N LEU A 188 7.09 -9.75 -15.18
CA LEU A 188 5.84 -9.02 -15.42
C LEU A 188 5.43 -8.12 -14.24
N ASP A 189 5.61 -8.58 -13.02
CA ASP A 189 5.31 -7.81 -11.80
C ASP A 189 6.13 -6.53 -11.69
N ARG A 190 7.33 -6.51 -12.25
CA ARG A 190 8.21 -5.33 -12.32
C ARG A 190 7.89 -4.44 -13.51
N LEU A 191 7.66 -5.05 -14.69
CA LEU A 191 7.39 -4.34 -15.93
C LEU A 191 6.09 -3.53 -15.89
N PHE A 192 5.10 -4.03 -15.14
CA PHE A 192 3.76 -3.44 -15.05
C PHE A 192 3.41 -2.91 -13.65
N ARG A 193 4.40 -2.59 -12.84
CA ARG A 193 4.21 -1.78 -11.63
C ARG A 193 3.75 -0.37 -12.00
N PRO A 194 2.95 0.28 -11.14
CA PRO A 194 2.61 1.67 -11.35
C PRO A 194 3.89 2.51 -11.52
N PRO A 195 3.99 3.29 -12.58
CA PRO A 195 5.14 4.16 -12.78
C PRO A 195 5.15 5.29 -11.73
N PRO A 196 6.30 5.88 -11.42
CA PRO A 196 6.39 7.12 -10.66
C PRO A 196 5.49 8.23 -11.21
N ASP A 197 5.16 9.25 -10.41
CA ASP A 197 4.20 10.29 -10.77
C ASP A 197 4.62 11.14 -11.98
N ASP A 198 5.90 11.19 -12.26
CA ASP A 198 6.49 11.89 -13.42
C ASP A 198 6.40 11.10 -14.74
N ARG A 199 5.96 9.84 -14.70
CA ARG A 199 5.83 8.98 -15.89
C ARG A 199 4.36 8.79 -16.29
N PRO A 200 4.09 8.49 -17.58
CA PRO A 200 2.76 8.18 -18.06
C PRO A 200 2.14 6.97 -17.32
N PRO A 201 0.82 6.98 -17.09
CA PRO A 201 0.12 5.85 -16.49
C PRO A 201 0.17 4.59 -17.38
N LEU A 202 -0.05 3.43 -16.75
CA LEU A 202 -0.20 2.17 -17.46
C LEU A 202 -1.52 2.14 -18.24
N THR A 203 -1.50 1.66 -19.49
CA THR A 203 -2.70 1.54 -20.31
C THR A 203 -3.16 0.08 -20.39
N LEU A 204 -4.43 -0.17 -20.03
CA LEU A 204 -5.12 -1.44 -20.30
C LEU A 204 -5.96 -1.25 -21.56
N VAL A 205 -5.63 -1.99 -22.61
CA VAL A 205 -6.31 -1.92 -23.90
C VAL A 205 -7.27 -3.09 -24.01
N ILE A 206 -8.54 -2.80 -24.32
CA ILE A 206 -9.59 -3.79 -24.55
C ILE A 206 -10.28 -3.53 -25.90
N PRO A 207 -10.91 -4.52 -26.53
CA PRO A 207 -11.72 -4.29 -27.72
C PRO A 207 -12.85 -3.27 -27.45
N PRO A 208 -13.30 -2.53 -28.47
CA PRO A 208 -14.42 -1.58 -28.31
C PRO A 208 -15.71 -2.24 -27.81
N SER A 209 -15.92 -3.51 -28.15
CA SER A 209 -17.07 -4.33 -27.72
C SER A 209 -16.56 -5.68 -27.22
N PRO A 210 -16.01 -5.75 -25.99
CA PRO A 210 -15.43 -6.98 -25.47
C PRO A 210 -16.53 -8.01 -25.20
N SER A 211 -16.25 -9.27 -25.50
CA SER A 211 -17.10 -10.39 -25.09
C SER A 211 -17.10 -10.54 -23.55
N PRO A 212 -18.06 -11.28 -22.97
CA PRO A 212 -18.08 -11.51 -21.51
C PRO A 212 -16.78 -12.12 -20.95
N GLU A 213 -16.16 -13.02 -21.68
CA GLU A 213 -14.91 -13.67 -21.29
C GLU A 213 -13.71 -12.73 -21.39
N GLU A 214 -13.67 -11.86 -22.40
CA GLU A 214 -12.64 -10.81 -22.53
C GLU A 214 -12.79 -9.76 -21.43
N LEU A 215 -14.03 -9.41 -21.07
CA LEU A 215 -14.32 -8.50 -19.98
C LEU A 215 -13.91 -9.09 -18.62
N GLU A 216 -14.18 -10.38 -18.39
CA GLU A 216 -13.69 -11.11 -17.21
C GLU A 216 -12.16 -11.10 -17.17
N ALA A 217 -11.49 -11.37 -18.28
CA ALA A 217 -10.04 -11.35 -18.40
C ALA A 217 -9.45 -9.98 -18.07
N ALA A 218 -10.05 -8.91 -18.64
CA ALA A 218 -9.63 -7.53 -18.33
C ALA A 218 -9.81 -7.19 -16.84
N GLY A 219 -10.92 -7.63 -16.22
CA GLY A 219 -11.17 -7.47 -14.79
C GLY A 219 -10.13 -8.17 -13.91
N LEU A 220 -9.77 -9.42 -14.22
CA LEU A 220 -8.72 -10.17 -13.53
C LEU A 220 -7.38 -9.43 -13.59
N ILE A 221 -7.00 -8.94 -14.76
CA ILE A 221 -5.75 -8.22 -14.97
C ILE A 221 -5.77 -6.88 -14.22
N ALA A 222 -6.86 -6.12 -14.32
CA ALA A 222 -7.00 -4.85 -13.58
C ALA A 222 -6.85 -5.05 -12.07
N PHE A 223 -7.45 -6.10 -11.51
CA PHE A 223 -7.30 -6.45 -10.09
C PHE A 223 -5.85 -6.78 -9.73
N GLN A 224 -5.16 -7.57 -10.57
CA GLN A 224 -3.76 -7.90 -10.36
C GLN A 224 -2.83 -6.68 -10.44
N LEU A 225 -3.11 -5.74 -11.34
CA LEU A 225 -2.38 -4.46 -11.40
C LEU A 225 -2.54 -3.66 -10.11
N GLY A 226 -3.73 -3.65 -9.53
CA GLY A 226 -3.96 -3.08 -8.21
C GLY A 226 -3.12 -3.74 -7.12
N ARG A 227 -2.98 -5.06 -7.14
CA ARG A 227 -2.13 -5.80 -6.20
C ARG A 227 -0.64 -5.49 -6.37
N TRP A 228 -0.17 -5.39 -7.61
CA TRP A 228 1.21 -4.97 -7.85
C TRP A 228 1.46 -3.53 -7.38
N ALA A 229 0.46 -2.65 -7.50
CA ALA A 229 0.52 -1.32 -6.90
C ALA A 229 0.60 -1.38 -5.37
N ALA A 230 -0.19 -2.27 -4.73
CA ALA A 230 -0.15 -2.47 -3.29
C ALA A 230 1.24 -2.89 -2.78
N ALA A 231 1.89 -3.82 -3.48
CA ALA A 231 3.21 -4.36 -3.11
C ALA A 231 4.30 -3.27 -3.04
N VAL A 232 4.17 -2.21 -3.83
CA VAL A 232 5.10 -1.06 -3.85
C VAL A 232 4.52 0.20 -3.21
N ARG A 233 3.38 0.10 -2.52
CA ARG A 233 2.66 1.21 -1.86
C ARG A 233 2.26 2.36 -2.80
N ALA A 234 2.22 2.11 -4.11
CA ALA A 234 1.82 3.08 -5.11
C ALA A 234 0.31 3.07 -5.36
N ASP A 235 -0.21 4.13 -5.95
CA ASP A 235 -1.57 4.18 -6.44
C ASP A 235 -1.67 3.48 -7.82
N PRO A 236 -2.75 2.75 -8.12
CA PRO A 236 -2.93 2.13 -9.42
C PRO A 236 -3.22 3.21 -10.46
N ARG A 237 -2.20 3.60 -11.22
CA ARG A 237 -2.33 4.62 -12.28
C ARG A 237 -2.70 3.92 -13.58
N LEU A 238 -4.00 3.66 -13.75
CA LEU A 238 -4.54 2.90 -14.88
C LEU A 238 -5.37 3.81 -15.81
N VAL A 239 -5.06 3.74 -17.10
CA VAL A 239 -5.89 4.27 -18.19
C VAL A 239 -6.46 3.09 -18.97
N VAL A 240 -7.74 3.15 -19.33
CA VAL A 240 -8.39 2.14 -20.18
C VAL A 240 -8.62 2.75 -21.57
N ALA A 241 -8.18 2.05 -22.59
CA ALA A 241 -8.26 2.49 -23.99
C ALA A 241 -8.74 1.35 -24.90
N THR A 242 -9.13 1.71 -26.13
CA THR A 242 -9.47 0.75 -27.19
C THR A 242 -8.39 0.67 -28.26
N THR A 243 -7.32 1.46 -28.13
CA THR A 243 -6.17 1.49 -29.03
C THR A 243 -4.88 1.52 -28.24
N VAL A 244 -3.83 0.94 -28.81
CA VAL A 244 -2.48 0.96 -28.20
C VAL A 244 -1.89 2.36 -28.27
N THR A 245 -1.30 2.79 -27.19
CA THR A 245 -0.59 4.07 -27.06
C THR A 245 0.94 3.83 -26.93
N ASP A 246 1.73 4.90 -26.95
CA ASP A 246 3.20 4.79 -26.76
C ASP A 246 3.62 4.59 -25.29
N THR A 247 2.66 4.38 -24.40
CA THR A 247 2.89 4.06 -22.98
C THR A 247 3.00 2.57 -22.75
N ALA A 248 3.49 2.17 -21.56
CA ALA A 248 3.42 0.79 -21.10
C ALA A 248 1.98 0.31 -21.15
N SER A 249 1.73 -0.84 -21.78
CA SER A 249 0.36 -1.28 -22.03
C SER A 249 0.20 -2.80 -21.93
N ILE A 250 -1.01 -3.20 -21.47
CA ILE A 250 -1.48 -4.59 -21.54
C ILE A 250 -2.68 -4.63 -22.46
N VAL A 251 -2.57 -5.41 -23.52
CA VAL A 251 -3.64 -5.58 -24.55
C VAL A 251 -4.34 -6.90 -24.30
N VAL A 252 -5.64 -6.86 -24.11
CA VAL A 252 -6.46 -8.04 -23.77
C VAL A 252 -7.59 -8.18 -24.78
N GLY A 253 -7.61 -9.29 -25.49
CA GLY A 253 -8.68 -9.59 -26.44
C GLY A 253 -8.39 -10.80 -27.29
N SER A 254 -9.43 -11.34 -27.93
CA SER A 254 -9.29 -12.43 -28.89
C SER A 254 -8.57 -11.96 -30.16
N ALA A 255 -7.85 -12.84 -30.80
CA ALA A 255 -7.09 -12.51 -31.99
C ALA A 255 -7.96 -11.92 -33.12
N PRO A 256 -9.21 -12.39 -33.37
CA PRO A 256 -10.12 -11.74 -34.31
C PRO A 256 -10.46 -10.29 -33.95
N ALA A 257 -10.66 -10.03 -32.63
CA ALA A 257 -10.97 -8.68 -32.14
C ALA A 257 -9.77 -7.74 -32.18
N LEU A 258 -8.55 -8.28 -32.13
CA LEU A 258 -7.28 -7.57 -32.15
C LEU A 258 -6.56 -7.64 -33.51
N ALA A 259 -7.21 -8.14 -34.58
CA ALA A 259 -6.57 -8.39 -35.88
C ALA A 259 -5.84 -7.16 -36.47
N GLY A 260 -6.34 -5.94 -36.20
CA GLY A 260 -5.67 -4.71 -36.63
C GLY A 260 -4.43 -4.32 -35.82
N MET A 261 -4.14 -5.02 -34.72
CA MET A 261 -2.98 -4.79 -33.84
C MET A 261 -1.91 -5.87 -34.00
N LEU A 262 -2.22 -6.97 -34.69
CA LEU A 262 -1.30 -8.07 -34.96
C LEU A 262 -0.54 -7.84 -36.29
N PRO A 263 0.69 -8.34 -36.46
CA PRO A 263 1.44 -9.20 -35.54
C PRO A 263 2.02 -8.47 -34.31
N TRP A 264 2.20 -9.22 -33.20
CA TRP A 264 2.73 -8.72 -31.95
C TRP A 264 3.94 -9.55 -31.51
N GLY A 265 5.11 -9.08 -31.85
CA GLY A 265 6.33 -9.87 -31.67
C GLY A 265 6.26 -11.18 -32.46
N ALA A 266 6.32 -12.31 -31.74
CA ALA A 266 6.22 -13.65 -32.31
C ALA A 266 4.78 -14.14 -32.55
N VAL A 267 3.77 -13.41 -32.05
CA VAL A 267 2.34 -13.80 -32.12
C VAL A 267 1.66 -13.10 -33.28
N ASP A 268 0.95 -13.87 -34.11
CA ASP A 268 0.19 -13.38 -35.24
C ASP A 268 -1.16 -14.09 -35.37
N TRP A 269 -2.05 -13.50 -36.18
CA TRP A 269 -3.36 -14.03 -36.54
C TRP A 269 -3.48 -14.18 -38.06
N ASN A 270 -3.55 -15.41 -38.53
CA ASN A 270 -3.62 -15.71 -39.97
C ASN A 270 -5.04 -15.73 -40.57
N GLY A 271 -6.04 -15.28 -39.78
CA GLY A 271 -7.46 -15.31 -40.17
C GLY A 271 -8.22 -16.54 -39.66
N THR A 272 -7.52 -17.59 -39.23
CA THR A 272 -8.12 -18.85 -38.73
C THR A 272 -7.54 -19.34 -37.44
N ALA A 273 -6.26 -19.11 -37.21
CA ALA A 273 -5.52 -19.55 -36.02
C ALA A 273 -4.57 -18.48 -35.52
N VAL A 274 -4.33 -18.48 -34.21
CA VAL A 274 -3.21 -17.77 -33.61
C VAL A 274 -1.93 -18.57 -33.89
N THR A 275 -0.89 -17.87 -34.32
CA THR A 275 0.42 -18.49 -34.57
C THR A 275 1.46 -17.88 -33.68
N ILE A 276 2.43 -18.69 -33.22
CA ILE A 276 3.63 -18.26 -32.50
C ILE A 276 4.84 -18.70 -33.31
N ASN A 277 5.66 -17.75 -33.77
CA ASN A 277 6.74 -18.01 -34.72
C ASN A 277 6.26 -18.77 -35.96
N GLY A 278 5.08 -18.46 -36.46
CA GLY A 278 4.48 -19.13 -37.66
C GLY A 278 3.88 -20.51 -37.37
N ILE A 279 3.96 -21.03 -36.14
CA ILE A 279 3.37 -22.32 -35.75
C ILE A 279 1.97 -22.05 -35.15
N ALA A 280 0.93 -22.65 -35.74
CA ALA A 280 -0.44 -22.53 -35.24
C ALA A 280 -0.58 -23.21 -33.88
N ILE A 281 -1.24 -22.52 -32.92
CA ILE A 281 -1.62 -23.10 -31.63
C ILE A 281 -3.09 -23.53 -31.67
N PRO A 282 -3.52 -24.53 -30.86
CA PRO A 282 -4.91 -24.94 -30.76
C PRO A 282 -5.83 -23.79 -30.37
N THR A 283 -7.09 -23.81 -30.81
CA THR A 283 -8.06 -22.72 -30.62
C THR A 283 -8.48 -22.51 -29.16
N ASP A 284 -8.31 -23.52 -28.33
CA ASP A 284 -8.56 -23.51 -26.88
C ASP A 284 -7.35 -23.03 -26.06
N HIS A 285 -6.18 -22.85 -26.70
CA HIS A 285 -4.97 -22.36 -26.05
C HIS A 285 -4.94 -20.82 -26.03
N GLY A 286 -4.52 -20.27 -24.87
CA GLY A 286 -4.19 -18.86 -24.74
C GLY A 286 -2.77 -18.54 -25.19
N ALA A 287 -2.46 -17.26 -25.39
CA ALA A 287 -1.10 -16.79 -25.68
C ALA A 287 -0.79 -15.53 -24.86
N LEU A 288 0.45 -15.48 -24.36
CA LEU A 288 1.06 -14.29 -23.76
C LEU A 288 2.30 -13.93 -24.59
N ALA A 289 2.46 -12.64 -24.92
CA ALA A 289 3.64 -12.16 -25.63
C ALA A 289 4.02 -10.74 -25.22
N LEU A 290 5.30 -10.52 -24.99
CA LEU A 290 5.88 -9.21 -24.75
C LEU A 290 6.46 -8.64 -26.05
N ALA A 291 6.14 -7.38 -26.35
CA ALA A 291 6.76 -6.64 -27.44
C ALA A 291 7.92 -5.81 -26.93
N ASN A 292 9.02 -5.83 -27.71
CA ASN A 292 10.30 -5.21 -27.38
C ASN A 292 10.52 -3.92 -28.18
N ASN A 293 9.72 -2.88 -27.95
CA ASN A 293 9.83 -1.62 -28.68
C ASN A 293 10.21 -0.44 -27.77
N GLY A 294 11.07 -0.67 -26.76
CA GLY A 294 11.52 0.37 -25.82
C GLY A 294 10.56 0.63 -24.67
N THR A 295 9.26 0.38 -24.85
CA THR A 295 8.24 0.46 -23.79
C THR A 295 7.61 -0.93 -23.60
N PRO A 296 7.46 -1.43 -22.35
CA PRO A 296 6.91 -2.76 -22.13
C PRO A 296 5.44 -2.82 -22.59
N ARG A 297 5.13 -3.77 -23.45
CA ARG A 297 3.78 -4.04 -23.94
C ARG A 297 3.53 -5.54 -23.87
N LEU A 298 2.43 -5.91 -23.18
CA LEU A 298 2.01 -7.31 -23.04
C LEU A 298 0.74 -7.54 -23.84
N LEU A 299 0.75 -8.58 -24.68
CA LEU A 299 -0.43 -9.13 -25.33
C LEU A 299 -0.96 -10.32 -24.53
N VAL A 300 -2.26 -10.32 -24.24
CA VAL A 300 -3.02 -11.42 -23.63
C VAL A 300 -4.11 -11.81 -24.61
N THR A 301 -3.94 -12.91 -25.32
CA THR A 301 -4.82 -13.27 -26.44
C THR A 301 -5.08 -14.77 -26.54
N GLY A 302 -5.83 -15.17 -27.55
CA GLY A 302 -6.17 -16.50 -27.98
C GLY A 302 -7.11 -16.46 -29.16
N ALA A 303 -7.32 -17.58 -29.84
CA ALA A 303 -8.24 -17.66 -30.99
C ALA A 303 -9.71 -17.41 -30.58
N THR A 304 -10.07 -17.74 -29.35
CA THR A 304 -11.41 -17.59 -28.79
C THR A 304 -11.40 -16.73 -27.52
N PRO A 305 -12.53 -16.09 -27.14
CA PRO A 305 -12.64 -15.38 -25.86
C PRO A 305 -12.35 -16.26 -24.64
N ALA A 306 -12.69 -17.55 -24.67
CA ALA A 306 -12.37 -18.51 -23.61
C ALA A 306 -10.84 -18.70 -23.45
N ALA A 307 -10.10 -18.73 -24.56
CA ALA A 307 -8.65 -18.82 -24.57
C ALA A 307 -7.99 -17.55 -24.01
N VAL A 308 -8.55 -16.36 -24.27
CA VAL A 308 -8.11 -15.10 -23.63
C VAL A 308 -8.27 -15.17 -22.11
N ARG A 309 -9.42 -15.64 -21.63
CA ARG A 309 -9.66 -15.82 -20.19
C ARG A 309 -8.69 -16.82 -19.57
N LEU A 310 -8.34 -17.90 -20.27
CA LEU A 310 -7.33 -18.85 -19.85
C LEU A 310 -5.95 -18.19 -19.67
N ALA A 311 -5.52 -17.40 -20.66
CA ALA A 311 -4.27 -16.65 -20.58
C ALA A 311 -4.25 -15.66 -19.41
N ALA A 312 -5.35 -14.91 -19.20
CA ALA A 312 -5.48 -13.98 -18.09
C ALA A 312 -5.42 -14.68 -16.73
N ARG A 313 -6.09 -15.83 -16.55
CA ARG A 313 -6.05 -16.63 -15.33
C ARG A 313 -4.65 -17.15 -15.01
N THR A 314 -3.91 -17.54 -16.01
CA THR A 314 -2.50 -17.95 -15.85
C THR A 314 -1.63 -16.78 -15.40
N LEU A 315 -1.84 -15.61 -15.98
CA LEU A 315 -1.11 -14.39 -15.62
C LEU A 315 -1.33 -13.98 -14.15
N VAL A 316 -2.54 -14.10 -13.63
CA VAL A 316 -2.88 -13.65 -12.27
C VAL A 316 -2.60 -14.70 -11.19
N ALA A 317 -2.47 -15.98 -11.53
CA ALA A 317 -2.13 -17.06 -10.61
C ALA A 317 -0.64 -17.03 -10.26
N PRO A 318 -0.23 -16.78 -8.99
CA PRO A 318 1.19 -16.63 -8.63
C PRO A 318 2.03 -17.84 -8.99
N GLU A 319 1.52 -19.05 -8.71
CA GLU A 319 2.19 -20.33 -8.96
C GLU A 319 2.41 -20.59 -10.46
N ARG A 320 1.50 -20.14 -11.32
CA ARG A 320 1.63 -20.28 -12.78
C ARG A 320 2.48 -19.17 -13.37
N ARG A 321 2.33 -17.95 -12.88
CA ARG A 321 3.15 -16.82 -13.29
C ARG A 321 4.62 -17.08 -13.02
N ALA A 322 4.97 -17.75 -11.93
CA ALA A 322 6.35 -18.15 -11.62
C ALA A 322 6.96 -19.14 -12.62
N LEU A 323 6.15 -19.79 -13.43
CA LEU A 323 6.60 -20.71 -14.49
C LEU A 323 6.70 -20.05 -15.87
N LEU A 324 6.28 -18.79 -15.99
CA LEU A 324 6.40 -18.04 -17.24
C LEU A 324 7.86 -17.69 -17.50
N ASP A 325 8.33 -17.94 -18.70
CA ASP A 325 9.69 -17.65 -19.13
C ASP A 325 9.70 -17.13 -20.56
N GLY A 326 10.75 -16.39 -20.92
CA GLY A 326 10.94 -15.86 -22.27
C GLY A 326 10.04 -14.68 -22.62
N ALA A 327 9.95 -14.37 -23.91
CA ALA A 327 9.17 -13.23 -24.41
C ALA A 327 7.72 -13.60 -24.80
N TYR A 328 7.42 -14.87 -24.97
CA TYR A 328 6.10 -15.37 -25.34
C TYR A 328 5.89 -16.81 -24.87
N VAL A 329 4.64 -17.18 -24.67
CA VAL A 329 4.24 -18.55 -24.28
C VAL A 329 2.84 -18.88 -24.74
N ALA A 330 2.61 -20.15 -25.14
CA ALA A 330 1.28 -20.71 -25.32
C ALA A 330 0.79 -21.33 -24.00
N ILE A 331 -0.44 -21.06 -23.63
CA ILE A 331 -1.08 -21.52 -22.39
C ILE A 331 -2.05 -22.65 -22.72
N THR A 332 -1.80 -23.83 -22.19
CA THR A 332 -2.56 -25.05 -22.49
C THR A 332 -3.62 -25.41 -21.44
N ASP A 333 -3.32 -25.10 -20.16
CA ASP A 333 -4.14 -25.55 -19.05
C ASP A 333 -4.67 -24.42 -18.21
N ALA A 334 -5.91 -24.52 -17.76
CA ALA A 334 -6.44 -23.63 -16.72
C ALA A 334 -5.72 -23.92 -15.39
N PRO A 335 -5.31 -22.89 -14.65
CA PRO A 335 -4.84 -23.10 -13.29
C PRO A 335 -5.97 -23.73 -12.48
N VAL A 336 -5.69 -24.86 -11.85
CA VAL A 336 -6.55 -25.36 -10.79
C VAL A 336 -6.44 -24.35 -9.67
N SER A 337 -7.53 -23.65 -9.38
CA SER A 337 -7.59 -22.74 -8.23
C SER A 337 -7.51 -23.60 -6.97
N THR A 338 -6.31 -23.87 -6.51
CA THR A 338 -6.11 -24.27 -5.13
C THR A 338 -6.40 -23.02 -4.32
N ALA A 339 -7.52 -23.03 -3.61
CA ALA A 339 -7.85 -21.93 -2.70
C ALA A 339 -6.63 -21.69 -1.80
N THR A 340 -5.93 -20.60 -2.02
CA THR A 340 -4.82 -20.19 -1.14
C THR A 340 -5.43 -20.03 0.25
N PRO A 341 -4.94 -20.73 1.28
CA PRO A 341 -5.50 -20.60 2.63
C PRO A 341 -5.52 -19.12 3.01
N ALA A 342 -6.59 -18.68 3.63
CA ALA A 342 -6.66 -17.31 4.14
C ALA A 342 -5.43 -17.06 5.03
N PRO A 343 -4.60 -16.04 4.76
CA PRO A 343 -3.37 -15.82 5.52
C PRO A 343 -3.64 -15.51 7.00
N TRP A 344 -4.83 -14.98 7.30
CA TRP A 344 -5.28 -14.69 8.65
C TRP A 344 -6.27 -15.74 9.14
N VAL A 345 -5.92 -16.47 10.18
CA VAL A 345 -6.81 -17.44 10.84
C VAL A 345 -7.11 -16.95 12.25
N ASN A 346 -8.36 -16.57 12.52
CA ASN A 346 -8.78 -16.01 13.81
C ASN A 346 -7.89 -14.82 14.28
N GLY A 347 -7.49 -13.96 13.35
CA GLY A 347 -6.64 -12.83 13.63
C GLY A 347 -5.16 -13.17 13.81
N ALA A 348 -4.72 -14.38 13.54
CA ALA A 348 -3.32 -14.76 13.55
C ALA A 348 -2.82 -15.04 12.12
N ALA A 349 -1.61 -14.59 11.81
CA ALA A 349 -0.93 -14.90 10.56
C ALA A 349 0.57 -14.96 10.77
N SER A 350 1.22 -16.01 10.26
CA SER A 350 2.67 -16.07 10.19
C SER A 350 3.20 -15.23 9.02
N PHE A 351 4.48 -14.85 9.10
CA PHE A 351 5.14 -14.14 8.01
C PHE A 351 5.18 -14.98 6.73
N ALA A 352 5.31 -16.31 6.86
CA ALA A 352 5.18 -17.22 5.72
C ALA A 352 3.81 -17.09 5.03
N GLN A 353 2.70 -17.06 5.81
CA GLN A 353 1.35 -16.88 5.26
C GLN A 353 1.13 -15.49 4.63
N LEU A 354 1.91 -14.50 5.05
CA LEU A 354 1.91 -13.13 4.52
C LEU A 354 2.97 -12.93 3.42
N ASN A 355 3.53 -14.02 2.86
CA ASN A 355 4.54 -14.02 1.79
C ASN A 355 5.82 -13.24 2.15
N VAL A 356 6.20 -13.22 3.42
CA VAL A 356 7.48 -12.67 3.87
C VAL A 356 8.48 -13.81 4.03
N PRO A 357 9.51 -13.89 3.18
CA PRO A 357 10.57 -14.87 3.30
C PRO A 357 11.49 -14.55 4.49
N GLU A 358 12.38 -15.46 4.80
CA GLU A 358 13.44 -15.21 5.78
C GLU A 358 14.25 -13.94 5.43
N ARG A 359 14.69 -13.24 6.46
CA ARG A 359 15.54 -12.05 6.33
C ARG A 359 16.81 -12.26 7.13
N VAL A 360 17.92 -12.24 6.43
CA VAL A 360 19.24 -12.47 7.01
C VAL A 360 19.99 -11.14 7.12
N VAL A 361 20.59 -10.91 8.27
CA VAL A 361 21.55 -9.82 8.51
C VAL A 361 22.87 -10.42 8.95
N ASN A 362 23.98 -9.85 8.48
CA ASN A 362 25.33 -10.34 8.74
C ASN A 362 26.23 -9.21 9.22
N GLY A 363 27.20 -9.58 10.07
CA GLY A 363 28.21 -8.68 10.59
C GLY A 363 27.79 -7.97 11.89
N PRO A 364 28.75 -7.32 12.55
CA PRO A 364 28.52 -6.60 13.81
C PRO A 364 27.82 -5.26 13.59
N GLY A 365 27.21 -4.74 14.66
CA GLY A 365 26.59 -3.41 14.67
C GLY A 365 25.07 -3.43 14.60
N GLU A 366 24.49 -2.27 14.29
CA GLU A 366 23.04 -2.12 14.20
C GLU A 366 22.53 -2.44 12.79
N HIS A 367 21.56 -3.34 12.72
CA HIS A 367 20.88 -3.74 11.50
C HIS A 367 19.41 -3.36 11.59
N ARG A 368 18.81 -3.05 10.43
CA ARG A 368 17.40 -2.68 10.31
C ARG A 368 16.73 -3.53 9.24
N ILE A 369 15.56 -4.08 9.57
CA ILE A 369 14.68 -4.81 8.67
C ILE A 369 13.34 -4.09 8.64
N ASP A 370 12.96 -3.54 7.50
CA ASP A 370 11.67 -2.88 7.30
C ASP A 370 10.74 -3.79 6.51
N LEU A 371 9.55 -4.04 7.05
CA LEU A 371 8.51 -4.87 6.47
C LEU A 371 7.18 -4.12 6.48
N ALA A 372 6.39 -4.31 5.43
CA ALA A 372 5.08 -3.72 5.33
C ALA A 372 4.01 -4.81 5.16
N PHE A 373 2.95 -4.70 5.94
CA PHE A 373 1.82 -5.61 5.89
C PHE A 373 0.53 -4.81 5.65
N THR A 374 -0.39 -5.38 4.88
CA THR A 374 -1.74 -4.84 4.76
C THR A 374 -2.58 -5.36 5.93
N ARG A 375 -3.22 -4.44 6.65
CA ARG A 375 -4.14 -4.75 7.71
C ARG A 375 -5.56 -4.81 7.15
N PRO A 376 -6.37 -5.84 7.52
CA PRO A 376 -7.78 -5.87 7.16
C PRO A 376 -8.54 -4.64 7.67
N ALA A 377 -9.11 -3.87 6.76
CA ALA A 377 -9.73 -2.58 7.07
C ALA A 377 -11.02 -2.72 7.90
N GLY A 378 -11.64 -3.89 7.87
CA GLY A 378 -12.86 -4.23 8.62
C GLY A 378 -12.64 -4.58 10.09
N TRP A 379 -11.40 -4.56 10.60
CA TRP A 379 -11.10 -5.01 11.97
C TRP A 379 -10.98 -3.86 12.95
N ARG A 380 -11.69 -3.97 14.07
CA ARG A 380 -11.44 -3.21 15.29
C ARG A 380 -10.63 -4.09 16.23
N LEU A 381 -9.37 -3.73 16.47
CA LEU A 381 -8.49 -4.52 17.31
C LEU A 381 -8.93 -4.46 18.78
N ARG A 382 -8.71 -5.58 19.49
CA ARG A 382 -8.90 -5.73 20.93
C ARG A 382 -7.56 -5.75 21.63
N ASP A 383 -7.59 -5.62 22.93
CA ASP A 383 -6.43 -5.86 23.78
C ASP A 383 -5.89 -7.29 23.62
N GLY A 384 -4.59 -7.45 23.84
CA GLY A 384 -3.91 -8.72 23.64
C GLY A 384 -3.36 -8.93 22.23
N SER A 385 -3.33 -7.87 21.40
CA SER A 385 -2.61 -7.88 20.13
C SER A 385 -1.10 -8.04 20.37
N THR A 386 -0.45 -8.94 19.63
CA THR A 386 0.98 -9.23 19.79
C THR A 386 1.68 -9.43 18.46
N LEU A 387 2.94 -9.01 18.42
CA LEU A 387 3.90 -9.38 17.39
C LEU A 387 4.88 -10.38 18.01
N THR A 388 5.05 -11.52 17.38
CA THR A 388 6.04 -12.53 17.76
C THR A 388 7.09 -12.60 16.66
N LEU A 389 8.37 -12.41 17.02
CA LEU A 389 9.50 -12.54 16.12
C LEU A 389 10.29 -13.79 16.50
N ASP A 390 10.39 -14.73 15.59
CA ASP A 390 11.22 -15.92 15.71
C ASP A 390 12.55 -15.66 15.01
N MET A 391 13.65 -15.82 15.75
CA MET A 391 15.01 -15.48 15.30
C MET A 391 15.96 -16.65 15.48
N GLU A 392 16.83 -16.86 14.50
CA GLU A 392 18.05 -17.65 14.66
C GLU A 392 19.24 -16.68 14.73
N VAL A 393 20.08 -16.85 15.73
CA VAL A 393 21.25 -16.01 15.93
C VAL A 393 22.46 -16.89 16.16
N THR A 394 23.59 -16.58 15.50
CA THR A 394 24.83 -17.34 15.69
C THR A 394 25.34 -17.25 17.13
N PRO A 395 25.88 -18.32 17.72
CA PRO A 395 26.40 -18.34 19.08
C PRO A 395 27.53 -17.33 19.33
N ALA A 396 28.15 -16.85 18.28
CA ALA A 396 29.25 -15.89 18.31
C ALA A 396 28.84 -14.46 18.68
N VAL A 397 27.60 -14.22 19.06
CA VAL A 397 27.10 -12.90 19.46
C VAL A 397 27.18 -12.75 20.99
N ARG A 398 27.60 -11.59 21.51
CA ARG A 398 27.65 -11.32 22.94
C ARG A 398 26.23 -11.07 23.47
N ARG A 399 25.79 -11.88 24.45
CA ARG A 399 24.41 -11.86 24.98
C ARG A 399 24.06 -10.60 25.73
N GLU A 400 24.97 -10.13 26.57
CA GLU A 400 24.76 -9.05 27.55
C GLU A 400 24.48 -7.71 26.86
N THR A 401 24.82 -7.63 25.60
CA THR A 401 24.95 -6.35 24.91
C THR A 401 24.25 -6.33 23.56
N SER A 402 23.90 -7.50 23.07
CA SER A 402 23.11 -7.63 21.82
C SER A 402 21.61 -7.61 22.10
N TRP A 403 20.84 -6.95 21.26
CA TRP A 403 19.42 -6.75 21.48
C TRP A 403 18.63 -6.76 20.18
N ILE A 404 17.33 -7.02 20.33
CA ILE A 404 16.30 -6.86 19.29
C ILE A 404 15.27 -5.84 19.77
N ALA A 405 14.89 -4.91 18.91
CA ALA A 405 13.80 -3.97 19.14
C ALA A 405 12.84 -3.98 17.96
N ALA A 406 11.58 -3.71 18.24
CA ALA A 406 10.54 -3.61 17.23
C ALA A 406 9.81 -2.29 17.36
N SER A 407 9.44 -1.70 16.23
CA SER A 407 8.49 -0.58 16.17
C SER A 407 7.45 -0.82 15.05
N VAL A 408 6.23 -0.35 15.28
CA VAL A 408 5.13 -0.44 14.31
C VAL A 408 4.59 0.95 14.05
N ASN A 409 4.50 1.33 12.77
CA ASN A 409 4.06 2.67 12.35
C ASN A 409 4.83 3.80 13.06
N GLY A 410 6.12 3.61 13.30
CA GLY A 410 7.00 4.56 13.98
C GLY A 410 6.89 4.59 15.50
N ILE A 411 6.05 3.75 16.12
CA ILE A 411 5.88 3.65 17.57
C ILE A 411 6.68 2.47 18.09
N ASP A 412 7.63 2.74 19.00
CA ASP A 412 8.48 1.72 19.60
C ASP A 412 7.69 0.80 20.53
N LEU A 413 7.85 -0.51 20.33
CA LEU A 413 7.25 -1.56 21.18
C LEU A 413 8.21 -2.03 22.28
N GLY A 414 9.44 -1.52 22.29
CA GLY A 414 10.48 -1.86 23.24
C GLY A 414 11.61 -2.69 22.64
N ALA A 415 12.60 -2.97 23.49
CA ALA A 415 13.77 -3.77 23.16
C ALA A 415 13.92 -4.94 24.14
N GLN A 416 14.46 -6.05 23.64
CA GLN A 416 14.76 -7.25 24.44
C GLN A 416 16.20 -7.71 24.17
N PRO A 417 16.92 -8.23 25.17
CA PRO A 417 18.25 -8.80 24.96
C PRO A 417 18.14 -10.04 24.07
N LEU A 418 19.11 -10.24 23.19
CA LEU A 418 19.17 -11.46 22.38
C LEU A 418 19.47 -12.66 23.28
N ARG A 419 18.72 -13.75 23.07
CA ARG A 419 18.88 -15.03 23.73
C ARG A 419 19.39 -16.02 22.70
N PHE A 420 20.17 -17.00 23.14
CA PHE A 420 20.61 -18.10 22.29
C PHE A 420 20.27 -19.42 22.95
N ASP A 421 19.70 -20.28 22.14
CA ASP A 421 19.69 -21.71 22.36
C ASP A 421 20.23 -22.32 21.08
N THR A 422 21.20 -23.17 21.14
CA THR A 422 21.87 -23.73 19.95
C THR A 422 20.95 -24.63 19.14
N ASP A 423 19.83 -25.08 19.74
CA ASP A 423 19.00 -26.10 19.15
C ASP A 423 17.60 -25.62 18.70
N ARG A 424 17.24 -24.34 18.95
CA ARG A 424 15.91 -23.81 18.63
C ARG A 424 15.93 -22.32 18.30
N PRO A 425 15.06 -21.88 17.35
CA PRO A 425 14.81 -20.47 17.14
C PRO A 425 14.33 -19.78 18.42
N GLN A 426 14.85 -18.59 18.68
CA GLN A 426 14.47 -17.80 19.84
C GLN A 426 13.25 -16.93 19.54
N ARG A 427 12.31 -16.92 20.46
CA ARG A 427 11.04 -16.19 20.33
C ARG A 427 11.02 -14.91 21.14
N TYR A 428 10.71 -13.79 20.49
CA TYR A 428 10.55 -12.47 21.08
C TYR A 428 9.11 -12.01 20.89
N SER A 429 8.43 -11.63 21.97
CA SER A 429 7.03 -11.21 21.91
C SER A 429 6.92 -9.73 22.32
N PHE A 430 6.24 -8.95 21.48
CA PHE A 430 5.99 -7.54 21.69
C PHE A 430 4.47 -7.32 21.76
N ALA A 431 4.01 -6.68 22.83
CA ALA A 431 2.61 -6.29 22.95
C ALA A 431 2.32 -5.07 22.07
N LEU A 432 1.18 -5.09 21.38
CA LEU A 432 0.70 -3.96 20.59
C LEU A 432 -0.46 -3.32 21.32
N PRO A 433 -0.39 -2.03 21.67
CA PRO A 433 -1.54 -1.29 22.19
C PRO A 433 -2.66 -1.26 21.14
N ALA A 434 -3.89 -1.57 21.53
CA ALA A 434 -5.01 -1.66 20.58
C ALA A 434 -5.32 -0.31 19.92
N ASP A 435 -5.16 0.79 20.63
CA ASP A 435 -5.36 2.16 20.16
C ASP A 435 -4.34 2.58 19.09
N LEU A 436 -3.13 2.07 19.16
CA LEU A 436 -2.05 2.32 18.22
C LEU A 436 -2.42 1.91 16.78
N LEU A 437 -3.30 0.94 16.62
CA LEU A 437 -3.67 0.35 15.34
C LEU A 437 -5.07 0.74 14.87
N THR A 438 -5.81 1.52 15.65
CA THR A 438 -7.21 1.85 15.33
C THR A 438 -7.36 3.11 14.50
N THR A 439 -6.63 4.18 14.85
CA THR A 439 -6.74 5.48 14.18
C THR A 439 -5.41 6.23 14.21
N THR A 440 -5.15 7.02 13.16
CA THR A 440 -4.12 8.07 13.20
C THR A 440 -4.57 9.21 14.12
N LEU A 441 -3.65 10.15 14.43
CA LEU A 441 -3.98 11.39 15.17
C LEU A 441 -5.15 12.16 14.56
N ASP A 442 -5.40 12.02 13.26
CA ASP A 442 -6.49 12.66 12.52
C ASP A 442 -7.77 11.81 12.48
N GLY A 443 -7.87 10.73 13.25
CA GLY A 443 -9.03 9.82 13.26
C GLY A 443 -9.20 8.94 12.03
N ARG A 444 -8.16 8.78 11.21
CA ARG A 444 -8.17 7.99 9.97
C ARG A 444 -7.87 6.51 10.24
N PRO A 445 -8.48 5.57 9.50
CA PRO A 445 -8.15 4.17 9.66
C PRO A 445 -6.72 3.88 9.17
N ILE A 446 -5.94 3.20 9.98
CA ILE A 446 -4.62 2.70 9.60
C ILE A 446 -4.80 1.46 8.74
N ARG A 447 -4.30 1.48 7.51
CA ARG A 447 -4.41 0.36 6.55
C ARG A 447 -3.16 -0.49 6.45
N THR A 448 -2.02 0.01 6.93
CA THR A 448 -0.73 -0.67 6.86
C THR A 448 -0.12 -0.84 8.24
N LEU A 449 0.57 -1.94 8.42
CA LEU A 449 1.43 -2.21 9.57
C LEU A 449 2.86 -2.13 9.07
N ASP A 450 3.51 -0.99 9.30
CA ASP A 450 4.91 -0.77 8.94
C ASP A 450 5.78 -1.21 10.09
N LEU A 451 6.30 -2.43 10.01
CA LEU A 451 7.17 -3.02 11.02
C LEU A 451 8.62 -2.67 10.72
N THR A 452 9.30 -2.08 11.68
CA THR A 452 10.76 -1.97 11.69
C THR A 452 11.32 -2.86 12.81
N VAL A 453 12.14 -3.82 12.44
CA VAL A 453 12.94 -4.62 13.40
C VAL A 453 14.36 -4.07 13.40
N ARG A 454 14.86 -3.70 14.57
CA ARG A 454 16.24 -3.29 14.76
C ARG A 454 16.97 -4.36 15.56
N LEU A 455 18.15 -4.70 15.11
CA LEU A 455 19.02 -5.70 15.73
C LEU A 455 20.37 -5.07 15.98
N PHE A 456 20.92 -5.28 17.16
CA PHE A 456 22.30 -4.94 17.44
C PHE A 456 23.06 -6.22 17.75
N LEU A 457 24.02 -6.54 16.89
CA LEU A 457 24.88 -7.73 17.02
C LEU A 457 26.25 -7.29 17.49
N ASP A 458 26.59 -7.66 18.71
CA ASP A 458 27.89 -7.33 19.34
C ASP A 458 28.81 -8.54 19.27
N PRO A 459 30.01 -8.43 18.72
CA PRO A 459 30.97 -9.53 18.71
C PRO A 459 31.42 -9.88 20.11
N PRO A 460 31.74 -11.15 20.41
CA PRO A 460 32.35 -11.54 21.67
C PRO A 460 33.76 -11.00 21.72
N GLU A 461 34.19 -10.67 22.93
CA GLU A 461 35.58 -10.34 23.24
C GLU A 461 36.17 -11.49 24.03
N GLU A 462 37.22 -12.11 23.52
CA GLU A 462 38.07 -13.02 24.27
C GLU A 462 39.32 -12.27 24.69
N GLY A 463 39.33 -11.87 25.95
CA GLY A 463 40.37 -10.94 26.46
C GLY A 463 40.18 -9.56 25.78
N CYS A 464 41.16 -9.14 25.01
CA CYS A 464 41.15 -7.88 24.28
C CYS A 464 41.12 -8.10 22.75
N VAL A 465 40.86 -9.30 22.31
CA VAL A 465 40.78 -9.65 20.89
C VAL A 465 39.33 -9.76 20.49
N VAL A 466 38.93 -8.95 19.50
CA VAL A 466 37.60 -9.07 18.86
C VAL A 466 37.65 -10.29 17.95
N VAL A 467 36.84 -11.29 18.25
CA VAL A 467 36.66 -12.45 17.39
C VAL A 467 35.99 -11.98 16.07
N ASP A 468 36.36 -12.61 14.96
CA ASP A 468 35.93 -12.26 13.60
C ASP A 468 34.42 -11.94 13.52
N GLY A 469 34.11 -10.66 13.37
CA GLY A 469 32.74 -10.18 13.31
C GLY A 469 31.97 -10.64 12.04
N ASN A 470 32.66 -11.19 11.05
CA ASN A 470 32.03 -11.69 9.82
C ASN A 470 31.21 -12.97 10.04
N SER A 471 31.47 -13.68 11.14
CA SER A 471 30.69 -14.86 11.56
C SER A 471 29.36 -14.53 12.22
N LEU A 472 29.10 -13.24 12.57
CA LEU A 472 27.85 -12.83 13.19
C LEU A 472 26.72 -12.82 12.17
N ARG A 473 25.69 -13.58 12.47
CA ARG A 473 24.50 -13.69 11.64
C ARG A 473 23.25 -13.74 12.51
N ALA A 474 22.21 -13.01 12.10
CA ALA A 474 20.87 -13.16 12.63
C ALA A 474 19.87 -13.33 11.49
N THR A 475 18.95 -14.26 11.64
CA THR A 475 17.90 -14.57 10.64
C THR A 475 16.54 -14.39 11.28
N LEU A 476 15.73 -13.48 10.73
CA LEU A 476 14.32 -13.37 11.05
C LEU A 476 13.56 -14.43 10.24
N LEU A 477 12.87 -15.31 10.94
CA LEU A 477 12.23 -16.48 10.35
C LEU A 477 10.81 -16.22 9.89
N PRO A 478 10.35 -16.91 8.84
CA PRO A 478 8.97 -16.85 8.34
C PRO A 478 7.93 -17.38 9.33
N THR A 479 8.35 -18.07 10.41
CA THR A 479 7.49 -18.50 11.53
C THR A 479 7.11 -17.36 12.47
N SER A 480 7.78 -16.20 12.38
CA SER A 480 7.34 -14.97 13.04
C SER A 480 5.87 -14.68 12.69
N ALA A 481 5.12 -14.10 13.62
CA ALA A 481 3.67 -14.01 13.45
C ALA A 481 3.06 -12.76 14.11
N TRP A 482 1.98 -12.31 13.52
CA TRP A 482 1.02 -11.39 14.12
C TRP A 482 -0.09 -12.18 14.81
N ARG A 483 -0.55 -11.69 15.94
CA ARG A 483 -1.80 -12.08 16.58
C ARG A 483 -2.60 -10.82 16.88
N LEU A 484 -3.70 -10.62 16.16
CA LEU A 484 -4.53 -9.43 16.20
C LEU A 484 -5.99 -9.82 16.57
N PRO A 485 -6.31 -10.05 17.86
CA PRO A 485 -7.68 -10.23 18.30
C PRO A 485 -8.51 -9.03 17.89
N HIS A 486 -9.69 -9.26 17.30
CA HIS A 486 -10.48 -8.18 16.71
C HIS A 486 -11.99 -8.46 16.76
N ASP A 487 -12.77 -7.38 16.59
CA ASP A 487 -14.17 -7.42 16.21
C ASP A 487 -14.30 -7.00 14.76
N VAL A 488 -15.19 -7.64 14.03
CA VAL A 488 -15.51 -7.22 12.66
C VAL A 488 -16.42 -5.99 12.73
N ILE A 489 -16.04 -4.94 12.00
CA ILE A 489 -16.79 -3.70 11.94
C ILE A 489 -17.90 -3.84 10.90
N SER A 490 -19.15 -3.79 11.36
CA SER A 490 -20.35 -3.92 10.51
C SER A 490 -20.85 -2.61 9.93
N THR A 491 -20.34 -1.44 10.37
CA THR A 491 -20.76 -0.15 9.84
C THR A 491 -20.29 0.07 8.42
N LEU A 492 -21.23 0.44 7.53
CA LEU A 492 -20.93 0.78 6.14
C LEU A 492 -20.21 2.12 6.06
N ASP A 493 -19.02 2.12 5.51
CA ASP A 493 -18.16 3.30 5.41
C ASP A 493 -17.30 3.23 4.14
N LEU A 494 -17.51 4.18 3.24
CA LEU A 494 -16.76 4.31 1.98
C LEU A 494 -15.26 4.44 2.20
N GLY A 495 -14.84 5.06 3.31
CA GLY A 495 -13.43 5.17 3.69
C GLY A 495 -12.75 3.82 3.97
N ARG A 496 -13.52 2.74 4.10
CA ARG A 496 -13.04 1.37 4.29
C ARG A 496 -13.09 0.52 3.03
N PHE A 497 -13.48 1.13 1.90
CA PHE A 497 -13.50 0.40 0.63
C PHE A 497 -12.20 -0.42 0.43
N PRO A 498 -12.26 -1.66 -0.05
CA PRO A 498 -13.44 -2.41 -0.54
C PRO A 498 -14.20 -3.22 0.54
N THR A 499 -13.84 -3.07 1.83
CA THR A 499 -14.55 -3.72 2.93
C THR A 499 -15.96 -3.11 3.10
N PRO A 500 -17.02 -3.90 3.38
CA PRO A 500 -16.99 -5.35 3.66
C PRO A 500 -17.17 -6.23 2.42
N MET A 501 -17.33 -5.66 1.22
CA MET A 501 -17.66 -6.41 0.00
C MET A 501 -16.52 -7.34 -0.45
N LEU A 502 -15.29 -6.91 -0.24
CA LEU A 502 -14.08 -7.64 -0.62
C LEU A 502 -13.12 -7.65 0.55
N SER A 503 -13.32 -8.57 1.47
CA SER A 503 -12.50 -8.75 2.66
C SER A 503 -12.30 -10.24 2.94
N ILE A 504 -11.35 -10.55 3.81
CA ILE A 504 -11.10 -11.95 4.24
C ILE A 504 -12.28 -12.55 5.02
N ASP A 505 -13.12 -11.70 5.61
CA ASP A 505 -14.30 -12.12 6.37
C ASP A 505 -15.54 -12.25 5.49
N SER A 506 -15.47 -11.80 4.22
CA SER A 506 -16.60 -11.86 3.29
C SER A 506 -16.84 -13.32 2.84
N ARG A 507 -18.07 -13.77 3.03
CA ARG A 507 -18.52 -15.08 2.53
C ARG A 507 -19.15 -15.03 1.15
N LEU A 508 -19.44 -13.84 0.67
CA LEU A 508 -20.11 -13.61 -0.61
C LEU A 508 -19.12 -13.05 -1.62
N PRO A 509 -19.16 -13.50 -2.88
CA PRO A 509 -18.35 -12.96 -3.95
C PRO A 509 -18.81 -11.55 -4.32
N LEU A 510 -17.88 -10.71 -4.79
CA LEU A 510 -18.18 -9.40 -5.33
C LEU A 510 -18.39 -9.45 -6.84
N THR A 511 -19.47 -8.81 -7.32
CA THR A 511 -19.75 -8.65 -8.74
C THR A 511 -19.91 -7.17 -9.06
N VAL A 512 -19.16 -6.69 -10.05
CA VAL A 512 -19.29 -5.35 -10.64
C VAL A 512 -20.15 -5.45 -11.88
N VAL A 513 -21.23 -4.68 -11.93
CA VAL A 513 -22.26 -4.74 -12.96
C VAL A 513 -22.27 -3.45 -13.76
N LEU A 514 -21.92 -3.56 -15.03
CA LEU A 514 -22.01 -2.50 -16.03
C LEU A 514 -23.41 -2.37 -16.60
N PRO A 515 -23.77 -1.24 -17.25
CA PRO A 515 -24.94 -1.17 -18.11
C PRO A 515 -25.00 -2.29 -19.15
N GLN A 516 -26.16 -2.50 -19.76
CA GLN A 516 -26.34 -3.54 -20.80
C GLN A 516 -25.46 -3.29 -22.04
N GLN A 517 -25.30 -2.01 -22.39
CA GLN A 517 -24.45 -1.56 -23.50
C GLN A 517 -23.47 -0.49 -22.94
N PRO A 518 -22.36 -0.90 -22.33
CA PRO A 518 -21.42 0.04 -21.75
C PRO A 518 -20.66 0.81 -22.84
N ASN A 519 -20.32 2.06 -22.54
CA ASN A 519 -19.38 2.84 -23.32
C ASN A 519 -17.95 2.75 -22.75
N THR A 520 -17.00 3.37 -23.43
CA THR A 520 -15.58 3.35 -23.02
C THR A 520 -15.35 3.92 -21.62
N ALA A 521 -16.06 4.99 -21.23
CA ALA A 521 -15.91 5.58 -19.89
C ALA A 521 -16.48 4.67 -18.78
N GLU A 522 -17.58 3.95 -19.05
CA GLU A 522 -18.16 2.98 -18.13
C GLU A 522 -17.25 1.75 -17.97
N TYR A 523 -16.62 1.25 -19.05
CA TYR A 523 -15.57 0.24 -18.96
C TYR A 523 -14.37 0.74 -18.14
N ALA A 524 -13.92 1.97 -18.41
CA ALA A 524 -12.82 2.57 -17.68
C ALA A 524 -13.14 2.71 -16.19
N ALA A 525 -14.34 3.18 -15.84
CA ALA A 525 -14.78 3.29 -14.46
C ALA A 525 -14.74 1.93 -13.75
N ALA A 526 -15.30 0.88 -14.37
CA ALA A 526 -15.33 -0.46 -13.77
C ALA A 526 -13.94 -1.06 -13.58
N LEU A 527 -13.09 -1.02 -14.60
CA LEU A 527 -11.75 -1.61 -14.56
C LEU A 527 -10.82 -0.84 -13.59
N ARG A 528 -10.92 0.48 -13.53
CA ARG A 528 -10.20 1.30 -12.55
C ARG A 528 -10.68 1.02 -11.12
N LEU A 529 -11.99 0.88 -10.88
CA LEU A 529 -12.52 0.47 -9.59
C LEU A 529 -12.01 -0.90 -9.16
N ILE A 530 -11.96 -1.86 -10.09
CA ILE A 530 -11.42 -3.19 -9.83
C ILE A 530 -9.92 -3.12 -9.50
N ALA A 531 -9.15 -2.29 -10.20
CA ALA A 531 -7.75 -2.04 -9.86
C ALA A 531 -7.61 -1.41 -8.46
N ALA A 532 -8.44 -0.41 -8.13
CA ALA A 532 -8.49 0.16 -6.78
C ALA A 532 -8.88 -0.89 -5.73
N SER A 533 -9.82 -1.79 -6.06
CA SER A 533 -10.18 -2.91 -5.17
C SER A 533 -8.98 -3.84 -4.90
N GLY A 534 -8.19 -4.15 -5.93
CA GLY A 534 -6.96 -4.93 -5.79
C GLY A 534 -5.90 -4.22 -4.95
N ARG A 535 -5.78 -2.88 -5.09
CA ARG A 535 -4.86 -2.03 -4.30
C ARG A 535 -5.16 -2.07 -2.80
N TRP A 536 -6.44 -2.14 -2.43
CA TRP A 536 -6.91 -2.08 -1.05
C TRP A 536 -7.41 -3.41 -0.51
N ALA A 537 -7.28 -4.51 -1.27
CA ALA A 537 -7.62 -5.85 -0.79
C ALA A 537 -6.79 -6.22 0.44
N ASP A 538 -7.44 -6.87 1.41
CA ASP A 538 -6.82 -7.22 2.69
C ASP A 538 -5.64 -8.18 2.54
N THR A 539 -5.71 -9.09 1.55
CA THR A 539 -4.69 -10.13 1.32
C THR A 539 -4.71 -10.62 -0.12
N ASP A 540 -3.69 -11.40 -0.49
CA ASP A 540 -3.59 -12.03 -1.81
C ASP A 540 -4.59 -13.17 -2.02
N SER A 541 -5.20 -13.70 -0.96
CA SER A 541 -6.19 -14.77 -1.05
C SER A 541 -7.60 -14.29 -1.40
N VAL A 542 -7.87 -12.98 -1.34
CA VAL A 542 -9.17 -12.42 -1.72
C VAL A 542 -9.36 -12.53 -3.23
N PRO A 543 -10.44 -13.18 -3.72
CA PRO A 543 -10.65 -13.36 -5.15
C PRO A 543 -10.96 -12.04 -5.85
N ALA A 544 -10.56 -11.93 -7.12
CA ALA A 544 -10.92 -10.80 -7.95
C ALA A 544 -12.44 -10.65 -8.11
N PRO A 545 -12.98 -9.42 -8.14
CA PRO A 545 -14.37 -9.18 -8.45
C PRO A 545 -14.73 -9.70 -9.85
N ARG A 546 -15.92 -10.27 -9.98
CA ARG A 546 -16.45 -10.62 -11.30
C ARG A 546 -16.97 -9.37 -11.99
N LEU A 547 -16.59 -9.15 -13.24
CA LEU A 547 -17.08 -8.02 -14.06
C LEU A 547 -18.03 -8.54 -15.15
N ILE A 548 -19.26 -8.03 -15.15
CA ILE A 548 -20.31 -8.43 -16.09
C ILE A 548 -21.19 -7.25 -16.51
N THR A 549 -21.94 -7.42 -17.59
CA THR A 549 -23.00 -6.51 -18.00
C THR A 549 -24.35 -6.89 -17.36
N ALA A 550 -25.28 -5.95 -17.30
CA ALA A 550 -26.56 -6.10 -16.59
C ALA A 550 -27.42 -7.25 -17.11
N ASP A 551 -27.39 -7.54 -18.42
CA ASP A 551 -28.08 -8.67 -19.05
C ASP A 551 -27.53 -10.05 -18.65
N ARG A 552 -26.32 -10.11 -18.12
CA ARG A 552 -25.67 -11.34 -17.65
C ARG A 552 -25.82 -11.59 -16.14
N LEU A 553 -26.45 -10.69 -15.41
CA LEU A 553 -26.74 -10.85 -14.01
C LEU A 553 -28.01 -11.69 -13.80
N GLU A 554 -27.86 -13.01 -13.75
CA GLU A 554 -28.98 -13.95 -13.58
C GLU A 554 -29.56 -13.88 -12.16
N GLU A 555 -28.68 -13.88 -11.14
CA GLU A 555 -29.06 -13.85 -9.73
C GLU A 555 -28.53 -12.60 -9.02
N ARG A 556 -29.41 -11.91 -8.27
CA ARG A 556 -29.03 -10.74 -7.44
C ARG A 556 -28.62 -11.18 -6.02
N ASN A 557 -29.07 -12.37 -5.61
CA ASN A 557 -28.75 -12.95 -4.28
C ASN A 557 -27.38 -13.64 -4.30
N GLY A 558 -26.86 -13.95 -3.09
CA GLY A 558 -25.65 -14.71 -2.95
C GLY A 558 -24.36 -13.96 -3.29
N ARG A 559 -24.41 -12.61 -3.42
CA ARG A 559 -23.25 -11.78 -3.79
C ARG A 559 -23.37 -10.35 -3.30
N HIS A 560 -22.22 -9.71 -3.12
CA HIS A 560 -22.14 -8.26 -3.06
C HIS A 560 -22.17 -7.67 -4.46
N LEU A 561 -22.77 -6.49 -4.62
CA LEU A 561 -22.90 -5.84 -5.92
C LEU A 561 -22.29 -4.44 -5.91
N VAL A 562 -21.59 -4.12 -6.98
CA VAL A 562 -21.27 -2.74 -7.36
C VAL A 562 -22.01 -2.46 -8.65
N LEU A 563 -22.88 -1.45 -8.65
CA LEU A 563 -23.63 -1.02 -9.82
C LEU A 563 -22.98 0.25 -10.37
N ILE A 564 -22.57 0.19 -11.65
CA ILE A 564 -22.00 1.31 -12.37
C ILE A 564 -23.08 1.92 -13.28
N GLY A 565 -23.32 3.22 -13.11
CA GLY A 565 -24.27 3.97 -13.92
C GLY A 565 -25.61 4.24 -13.25
N SER A 566 -26.24 5.36 -13.67
CA SER A 566 -27.54 5.80 -13.19
C SER A 566 -28.68 4.82 -13.53
N ALA A 567 -29.86 5.04 -12.97
CA ALA A 567 -31.07 4.26 -13.27
C ALA A 567 -31.45 4.27 -14.78
N GLU A 568 -31.12 5.34 -15.49
CA GLU A 568 -31.39 5.45 -16.94
C GLU A 568 -30.46 4.58 -17.77
N ARG A 569 -29.24 4.38 -17.29
CA ARG A 569 -28.19 3.63 -18.01
C ARG A 569 -28.14 2.15 -17.61
N ASN A 570 -28.31 1.84 -16.31
CA ASN A 570 -28.19 0.50 -15.78
C ASN A 570 -29.54 0.00 -15.22
N PRO A 571 -30.18 -0.99 -15.86
CA PRO A 571 -31.49 -1.49 -15.43
C PRO A 571 -31.45 -2.11 -14.02
N ILE A 572 -30.30 -2.62 -13.57
CA ILE A 572 -30.16 -3.15 -12.20
C ILE A 572 -30.12 -2.01 -11.18
N SER A 573 -29.52 -0.86 -11.53
CA SER A 573 -29.61 0.35 -10.70
C SER A 573 -31.05 0.84 -10.59
N ALA A 574 -31.80 0.83 -11.69
CA ALA A 574 -33.23 1.18 -11.69
C ALA A 574 -34.06 0.22 -10.81
N GLU A 575 -33.82 -1.10 -10.93
CA GLU A 575 -34.48 -2.12 -10.10
C GLU A 575 -34.15 -1.91 -8.60
N ALA A 576 -32.89 -1.66 -8.27
CA ALA A 576 -32.46 -1.41 -6.89
C ALA A 576 -33.20 -0.19 -6.28
N ILE A 577 -33.20 0.92 -7.00
CA ILE A 577 -33.85 2.16 -6.58
C ILE A 577 -35.36 1.96 -6.41
N ALA A 578 -36.02 1.26 -7.35
CA ALA A 578 -37.44 0.96 -7.26
C ALA A 578 -37.81 0.11 -6.02
N ARG A 579 -36.91 -0.76 -5.57
CA ARG A 579 -37.13 -1.59 -4.37
C ARG A 579 -36.94 -0.84 -3.06
N GLN A 580 -36.07 0.14 -3.03
CA GLN A 580 -35.75 0.95 -1.84
C GLN A 580 -35.59 2.43 -2.20
N PRO A 581 -36.67 3.10 -2.67
CA PRO A 581 -36.57 4.48 -3.13
C PRO A 581 -36.11 5.44 -2.04
N ASP A 582 -36.56 5.25 -0.81
CA ASP A 582 -36.20 6.12 0.33
C ASP A 582 -34.70 6.11 0.66
N ARG A 583 -33.99 5.02 0.32
CA ARG A 583 -32.56 4.87 0.60
C ARG A 583 -31.67 5.09 -0.63
N LEU A 584 -32.13 4.71 -1.81
CA LEU A 584 -31.32 4.64 -3.00
C LEU A 584 -31.63 5.76 -4.01
N ALA A 585 -32.82 6.36 -3.98
CA ALA A 585 -33.10 7.52 -4.82
C ALA A 585 -32.17 8.69 -4.45
N PRO A 586 -31.72 9.49 -5.41
CA PRO A 586 -30.96 10.69 -5.10
C PRO A 586 -31.81 11.62 -4.23
N PRO A 587 -31.25 12.18 -3.12
CA PRO A 587 -31.96 13.18 -2.34
C PRO A 587 -32.37 14.34 -3.22
N GLN A 588 -33.56 14.92 -2.99
CA GLN A 588 -34.06 16.07 -3.78
C GLN A 588 -33.10 17.28 -3.78
N ALA A 589 -32.22 17.38 -2.78
CA ALA A 589 -31.15 18.38 -2.73
C ALA A 589 -29.97 18.09 -3.66
N VAL A 590 -29.82 16.84 -4.16
CA VAL A 590 -28.82 16.46 -5.14
C VAL A 590 -29.45 16.61 -6.52
N VAL A 591 -29.63 17.84 -6.96
CA VAL A 591 -30.01 18.11 -8.35
C VAL A 591 -28.74 17.91 -9.18
N TYR A 592 -28.68 16.82 -9.95
CA TYR A 592 -27.72 16.70 -11.05
C TYR A 592 -28.02 17.86 -12.02
N ARG A 593 -27.24 18.93 -11.92
CA ARG A 593 -27.28 20.00 -12.91
C ARG A 593 -26.38 19.61 -14.06
N PRO A 594 -26.91 19.40 -15.26
CA PRO A 594 -26.10 18.96 -16.39
C PRO A 594 -25.00 19.95 -16.81
N ASP A 595 -25.12 21.21 -16.42
CA ASP A 595 -24.44 22.28 -17.13
C ASP A 595 -23.18 22.86 -16.45
N ASP A 596 -22.94 22.65 -15.13
CA ASP A 596 -21.84 23.38 -14.47
C ASP A 596 -20.92 22.58 -13.54
N ASN A 597 -21.31 21.43 -13.03
CA ASN A 597 -20.48 20.69 -12.08
C ASN A 597 -20.56 19.19 -12.30
N ARG A 598 -19.47 18.59 -12.77
CA ARG A 598 -19.32 17.13 -12.82
C ARG A 598 -19.45 16.56 -11.43
N GLN A 599 -20.42 15.67 -11.23
CA GLN A 599 -20.74 15.11 -9.92
C GLN A 599 -20.94 13.61 -10.03
N CYS A 600 -20.31 12.86 -9.11
CA CYS A 600 -20.55 11.44 -8.94
C CYS A 600 -21.04 11.16 -7.53
N ARG A 601 -22.09 10.37 -7.39
CA ARG A 601 -22.60 9.86 -6.13
C ARG A 601 -22.07 8.47 -5.89
N LEU A 602 -21.49 8.29 -4.70
CA LEU A 602 -21.04 7.01 -4.16
C LEU A 602 -21.96 6.65 -2.99
N LEU A 603 -22.74 5.59 -3.10
CA LEU A 603 -23.68 5.16 -2.06
C LEU A 603 -23.45 3.69 -1.72
N LEU A 604 -23.00 3.43 -0.50
CA LEU A 604 -22.78 2.11 0.08
C LEU A 604 -23.95 1.76 1.01
N THR A 605 -24.68 0.68 0.74
CA THR A 605 -25.86 0.31 1.50
C THR A 605 -26.04 -1.20 1.58
N SER A 606 -26.97 -1.68 2.40
CA SER A 606 -27.40 -3.08 2.37
C SER A 606 -28.10 -3.37 1.06
N SER A 607 -27.86 -4.56 0.50
CA SER A 607 -28.51 -4.96 -0.75
C SER A 607 -30.01 -5.04 -0.61
N PRO A 608 -30.80 -4.50 -1.58
CA PRO A 608 -32.25 -4.60 -1.57
C PRO A 608 -32.78 -6.04 -1.85
N TRP A 609 -31.92 -6.94 -2.24
CA TRP A 609 -32.26 -8.33 -2.53
C TRP A 609 -31.89 -9.31 -1.42
N GLN A 610 -30.83 -9.01 -0.64
CA GLN A 610 -30.31 -9.90 0.40
C GLN A 610 -29.77 -9.09 1.58
N ARG A 611 -30.23 -9.38 2.78
CA ARG A 611 -29.91 -8.63 4.01
C ARG A 611 -28.42 -8.63 4.35
N ASP A 612 -27.71 -9.76 4.13
CA ASP A 612 -26.29 -9.91 4.46
C ASP A 612 -25.36 -9.49 3.32
N ALA A 613 -25.91 -9.05 2.20
CA ALA A 613 -25.16 -8.54 1.08
C ALA A 613 -25.11 -7.01 1.10
N VAL A 614 -24.06 -6.45 0.51
CA VAL A 614 -23.82 -5.03 0.41
C VAL A 614 -23.90 -4.60 -1.06
N LEU A 615 -24.45 -3.42 -1.27
CA LEU A 615 -24.55 -2.75 -2.55
C LEU A 615 -23.75 -1.45 -2.51
N LEU A 616 -22.87 -1.24 -3.48
CA LEU A 616 -22.26 0.05 -3.80
C LEU A 616 -22.88 0.56 -5.11
N LEU A 617 -23.61 1.66 -5.06
CA LEU A 617 -24.12 2.36 -6.23
C LEU A 617 -23.19 3.52 -6.57
N ILE A 618 -22.74 3.55 -7.82
CA ILE A 618 -21.88 4.60 -8.37
C ILE A 618 -22.63 5.21 -9.54
N ASP A 619 -23.16 6.40 -9.37
CA ASP A 619 -23.93 7.07 -10.38
C ASP A 619 -23.50 8.53 -10.60
N GLY A 620 -23.75 9.04 -11.81
CA GLY A 620 -23.45 10.39 -12.25
C GLY A 620 -24.38 10.80 -13.38
N ALA A 621 -24.44 12.08 -13.68
CA ALA A 621 -25.26 12.60 -14.79
C ALA A 621 -24.73 12.11 -16.14
N THR A 622 -23.40 11.99 -16.26
CA THR A 622 -22.72 11.51 -17.45
C THR A 622 -21.76 10.36 -17.12
N PRO A 623 -21.40 9.52 -18.11
CA PRO A 623 -20.38 8.47 -17.90
C PRO A 623 -19.02 9.00 -17.44
N ASP A 624 -18.65 10.23 -17.83
CA ASP A 624 -17.39 10.85 -17.40
C ASP A 624 -17.40 11.22 -15.91
N ASP A 625 -18.59 11.46 -15.32
CA ASP A 625 -18.72 11.72 -13.90
C ASP A 625 -18.34 10.49 -13.06
N LEU A 626 -18.55 9.28 -13.59
CA LEU A 626 -18.16 8.04 -12.93
C LEU A 626 -16.66 7.97 -12.70
N ILE A 627 -15.87 8.44 -13.67
CA ILE A 627 -14.39 8.47 -13.56
C ILE A 627 -13.94 9.31 -12.37
N ILE A 628 -14.63 10.43 -12.11
CA ILE A 628 -14.34 11.32 -10.96
C ILE A 628 -14.63 10.61 -9.65
N GLY A 629 -15.76 9.91 -9.56
CA GLY A 629 -16.11 9.12 -8.38
C GLY A 629 -15.11 8.01 -8.11
N ILE A 630 -14.68 7.29 -9.14
CA ILE A 630 -13.71 6.20 -9.03
C ILE A 630 -12.33 6.70 -8.56
N ALA A 631 -11.91 7.88 -9.02
CA ALA A 631 -10.65 8.49 -8.59
C ALA A 631 -10.56 8.67 -7.06
N ALA A 632 -11.70 8.79 -6.37
CA ALA A 632 -11.73 8.85 -4.90
C ALA A 632 -11.28 7.54 -4.23
N PHE A 633 -11.41 6.40 -4.89
CA PHE A 633 -10.95 5.11 -4.38
C PHE A 633 -9.52 4.75 -4.80
N GLU A 634 -8.98 5.37 -5.82
CA GLU A 634 -7.65 5.05 -6.37
C GLU A 634 -6.52 5.57 -5.49
N ARG A 635 -6.68 6.77 -4.92
CA ARG A 635 -5.62 7.46 -4.18
C ARG A 635 -5.80 7.31 -2.67
N ARG A 636 -4.69 7.05 -1.98
CA ARG A 636 -4.68 6.99 -0.52
C ARG A 636 -5.23 8.25 0.14
N GLU A 637 -4.80 9.41 -0.34
CA GLU A 637 -5.21 10.71 0.22
C GLU A 637 -6.71 10.96 0.14
N THR A 638 -7.37 10.49 -0.92
CA THR A 638 -8.79 10.69 -1.13
C THR A 638 -9.66 9.65 -0.43
N ILE A 639 -9.29 8.36 -0.50
CA ILE A 639 -10.04 7.31 0.18
C ILE A 639 -10.03 7.51 1.70
N GLU A 640 -8.93 8.01 2.26
CA GLU A 640 -8.82 8.33 3.68
C GLU A 640 -9.68 9.54 4.11
N ARG A 641 -10.20 10.33 3.18
CA ARG A 641 -11.13 11.45 3.44
C ARG A 641 -12.59 11.03 3.35
N LEU A 642 -12.90 9.93 2.68
CA LEU A 642 -14.25 9.41 2.61
C LEU A 642 -14.73 8.98 4.00
N ARG A 643 -16.00 9.28 4.32
CA ARG A 643 -16.64 8.92 5.59
C ARG A 643 -18.09 8.53 5.36
N GLY A 644 -18.54 7.53 6.10
CA GLY A 644 -19.93 7.09 6.08
C GLY A 644 -20.34 6.40 4.77
N PRO A 645 -21.64 6.16 4.60
CA PRO A 645 -22.16 5.36 3.49
C PRO A 645 -22.41 6.16 2.21
N LEU A 646 -22.42 7.49 2.27
CA LEU A 646 -22.70 8.36 1.13
C LEU A 646 -21.59 9.40 0.95
N ALA A 647 -21.15 9.58 -0.29
CA ALA A 647 -20.31 10.68 -0.71
C ALA A 647 -20.77 11.26 -2.04
N LEU A 648 -20.69 12.58 -2.18
CA LEU A 648 -20.86 13.30 -3.43
C LEU A 648 -19.50 13.87 -3.84
N ILE A 649 -18.95 13.36 -4.90
CA ILE A 649 -17.67 13.80 -5.44
C ILE A 649 -17.91 14.83 -6.53
N ARG A 650 -17.26 15.99 -6.45
CA ARG A 650 -17.39 17.11 -7.38
C ARG A 650 -16.04 17.55 -7.90
N THR A 651 -16.02 18.08 -9.12
CA THR A 651 -14.87 18.82 -9.64
C THR A 651 -15.27 20.28 -9.76
N ASP A 652 -14.55 21.16 -9.07
CA ASP A 652 -14.81 22.61 -9.08
C ASP A 652 -14.09 23.35 -10.22
N ALA A 653 -13.46 22.62 -11.14
CA ALA A 653 -12.73 23.24 -12.25
C ALA A 653 -13.50 23.14 -13.57
N PRO A 654 -13.61 24.23 -14.36
CA PRO A 654 -14.08 24.15 -15.73
C PRO A 654 -13.13 23.29 -16.57
N PRO A 655 -13.58 22.64 -17.65
CA PRO A 655 -12.78 21.77 -18.47
C PRO A 655 -11.66 22.58 -19.14
N GLN A 656 -10.46 22.55 -18.56
CA GLN A 656 -9.26 22.95 -19.25
C GLN A 656 -8.63 21.71 -19.86
N ASN A 657 -8.39 21.77 -21.17
CA ASN A 657 -7.64 20.77 -21.91
C ASN A 657 -6.19 20.72 -21.42
N SER A 658 -5.95 20.04 -20.29
CA SER A 658 -4.63 19.60 -19.87
C SER A 658 -4.78 18.53 -18.80
N ALA A 659 -4.06 17.44 -18.97
CA ALA A 659 -3.87 16.40 -17.97
C ALA A 659 -3.24 17.03 -16.73
N GLY A 660 -4.01 17.40 -15.72
CA GLY A 660 -3.52 18.06 -14.52
C GLY A 660 -4.54 18.04 -13.42
N ALA A 661 -4.16 17.42 -12.32
CA ALA A 661 -4.69 17.51 -10.96
C ALA A 661 -6.13 18.03 -10.83
N SER A 662 -7.06 17.12 -10.75
CA SER A 662 -8.40 17.42 -10.28
C SER A 662 -8.36 17.67 -8.77
N ASP A 663 -8.61 18.90 -8.35
CA ASP A 663 -8.94 19.21 -6.97
C ASP A 663 -10.24 18.49 -6.63
N ILE A 664 -10.15 17.49 -5.76
CA ILE A 664 -11.31 16.81 -5.20
C ILE A 664 -11.86 17.70 -4.11
N ALA A 665 -13.01 18.28 -4.39
CA ALA A 665 -13.72 19.18 -3.51
C ALA A 665 -14.37 18.48 -2.29
N PRO A 666 -15.03 19.21 -1.44
CA PRO A 666 -15.09 19.18 0.02
C PRO A 666 -15.64 17.90 0.64
N PRO A 667 -15.68 17.83 1.97
CA PRO A 667 -15.94 16.59 2.70
C PRO A 667 -17.29 15.98 2.32
N PRO A 668 -17.39 14.64 2.30
CA PRO A 668 -18.62 13.94 1.99
C PRO A 668 -19.74 14.40 2.91
N ILE A 669 -20.94 14.61 2.35
CA ILE A 669 -22.13 14.80 3.15
C ILE A 669 -22.41 13.46 3.83
N SER A 670 -22.06 13.35 5.12
CA SER A 670 -22.45 12.20 5.94
C SER A 670 -23.96 12.26 6.14
N LEU A 671 -24.72 11.42 5.47
CA LEU A 671 -26.04 11.05 5.96
C LEU A 671 -25.79 10.04 7.06
N THR A 672 -26.10 10.40 8.30
CA THR A 672 -26.16 9.43 9.41
C THR A 672 -27.09 8.30 8.96
N PRO A 673 -26.65 7.04 8.94
CA PRO A 673 -27.59 5.95 8.71
C PRO A 673 -28.67 6.10 9.78
N GLN A 674 -29.95 6.09 9.39
CA GLN A 674 -30.98 5.85 10.38
C GLN A 674 -30.64 4.49 10.98
N ILE A 675 -30.06 4.51 12.17
CA ILE A 675 -29.87 3.32 12.98
C ILE A 675 -31.26 2.74 13.08
N GLU A 676 -31.50 1.56 12.50
CA GLU A 676 -32.71 0.80 12.84
C GLU A 676 -32.71 0.73 14.36
N THR A 677 -33.66 1.42 14.98
CA THR A 677 -33.85 1.43 16.42
C THR A 677 -33.81 -0.03 16.89
N PRO A 678 -33.00 -0.36 17.90
CA PRO A 678 -32.98 -1.70 18.43
C PRO A 678 -34.39 -2.16 18.73
N LEU A 679 -34.68 -3.45 18.55
CA LEU A 679 -36.01 -4.05 18.69
C LEU A 679 -36.78 -3.62 19.95
N LEU A 680 -36.05 -3.19 20.98
CA LEU A 680 -36.59 -2.66 22.25
C LEU A 680 -37.37 -1.31 22.10
N GLU A 681 -37.02 -0.49 21.10
CA GLU A 681 -37.75 0.77 20.87
C GLU A 681 -39.04 0.60 20.05
N ARG A 682 -39.24 -0.58 19.43
CA ARG A 682 -40.48 -0.91 18.70
C ARG A 682 -41.53 -1.57 19.57
N LEU A 683 -41.20 -1.91 20.81
CA LEU A 683 -42.19 -2.48 21.75
C LEU A 683 -43.00 -1.34 22.40
N PRO A 684 -44.32 -1.43 22.44
CA PRO A 684 -45.14 -0.46 23.17
C PRO A 684 -44.67 -0.42 24.62
N GLY A 685 -44.61 0.80 25.19
CA GLY A 685 -44.02 1.06 26.52
C GLY A 685 -44.53 0.14 27.65
N TRP A 686 -45.76 -0.37 27.56
CA TRP A 686 -46.31 -1.34 28.53
C TRP A 686 -45.64 -2.73 28.47
N GLN A 687 -45.08 -3.15 27.31
CA GLN A 687 -44.37 -4.42 27.20
C GLN A 687 -42.96 -4.31 27.81
N ILE A 688 -42.30 -3.16 27.68
CA ILE A 688 -41.02 -2.90 28.36
C ILE A 688 -41.25 -2.83 29.88
N ALA A 689 -42.27 -2.14 30.34
CA ALA A 689 -42.62 -2.08 31.75
C ALA A 689 -42.97 -3.47 32.31
N GLY A 690 -43.67 -4.33 31.52
CA GLY A 690 -43.98 -5.71 31.89
C GLY A 690 -42.74 -6.59 32.01
N ALA A 691 -41.79 -6.46 31.09
CA ALA A 691 -40.55 -7.25 31.16
C ALA A 691 -39.64 -6.86 32.33
N VAL A 692 -39.58 -5.54 32.66
CA VAL A 692 -38.83 -5.03 33.82
C VAL A 692 -39.46 -5.49 35.13
N LEU A 693 -40.80 -5.45 35.25
CA LEU A 693 -41.54 -5.92 36.44
C LEU A 693 -41.37 -7.46 36.61
N LEU A 694 -41.42 -8.22 35.52
CA LEU A 694 -41.22 -9.67 35.58
C LEU A 694 -39.77 -10.04 36.01
N GLY A 695 -38.79 -9.31 35.51
CA GLY A 695 -37.38 -9.47 35.89
C GLY A 695 -37.15 -9.13 37.39
N ALA A 696 -37.76 -8.07 37.89
CA ALA A 696 -37.70 -7.68 39.28
C ALA A 696 -38.39 -8.72 40.19
N PHE A 697 -39.55 -9.24 39.76
CA PHE A 697 -40.28 -10.28 40.49
C PHE A 697 -39.49 -11.61 40.57
N LEU A 698 -38.90 -12.05 39.49
CA LEU A 698 -38.07 -13.25 39.46
C LEU A 698 -36.80 -13.11 40.32
N SER A 699 -36.19 -11.91 40.34
CA SER A 699 -35.04 -11.61 41.20
C SER A 699 -35.44 -11.64 42.68
N ALA A 700 -36.57 -11.06 43.04
CA ALA A 700 -37.09 -11.08 44.42
C ALA A 700 -37.43 -12.52 44.89
N LEU A 701 -38.03 -13.32 44.00
CA LEU A 701 -38.30 -14.73 44.24
C LEU A 701 -37.04 -15.57 44.49
N GLY A 702 -36.01 -15.31 43.69
CA GLY A 702 -34.68 -15.95 43.84
C GLY A 702 -34.02 -15.59 45.18
N ILE A 703 -34.13 -14.35 45.63
CA ILE A 703 -33.62 -13.91 46.95
C ILE A 703 -34.37 -14.56 48.07
N LEU A 704 -35.73 -14.65 48.00
CA LEU A 704 -36.54 -15.30 48.98
C LEU A 704 -36.24 -16.80 49.10
N LEU A 705 -36.09 -17.47 47.98
CA LEU A 705 -35.68 -18.90 47.93
C LEU A 705 -34.30 -19.14 48.57
N THR A 706 -33.35 -18.27 48.29
CA THR A 706 -32.00 -18.34 48.89
C THR A 706 -32.03 -18.12 50.40
N ILE A 707 -32.89 -17.19 50.90
CA ILE A 707 -33.08 -16.97 52.33
C ILE A 707 -33.77 -18.18 52.97
N GLN A 708 -34.77 -18.78 52.34
CA GLN A 708 -35.42 -19.97 52.85
C GLN A 708 -34.49 -21.18 52.91
N VAL A 709 -33.67 -21.40 51.88
CA VAL A 709 -32.66 -22.45 51.85
C VAL A 709 -31.61 -22.23 52.94
N ARG A 710 -31.13 -21.02 53.16
CA ARG A 710 -30.18 -20.69 54.25
C ARG A 710 -30.84 -20.86 55.63
N ARG A 711 -32.15 -20.54 55.81
CA ARG A 711 -32.87 -20.79 57.05
C ARG A 711 -33.06 -22.30 57.33
N ARG A 712 -33.28 -23.12 56.29
CA ARG A 712 -33.38 -24.61 56.43
C ARG A 712 -32.04 -25.24 56.78
N ILE A 713 -30.95 -24.76 56.17
CA ILE A 713 -29.60 -25.26 56.48
C ILE A 713 -29.20 -24.92 57.93
N ARG A 714 -29.52 -23.67 58.41
CA ARG A 714 -29.23 -23.28 59.79
C ARG A 714 -30.08 -24.01 60.87
N ARG A 715 -31.20 -24.67 60.47
CA ARG A 715 -32.01 -25.47 61.38
C ARG A 715 -31.60 -26.97 61.45
N LYS A 716 -30.64 -27.39 60.64
CA LYS A 716 -30.13 -28.78 60.58
C LYS A 716 -28.70 -28.93 61.11
N THR A 717 -28.09 -27.90 61.63
CA THR A 717 -26.82 -28.03 62.37
C THR A 717 -27.15 -27.95 63.87
N PRO A 718 -26.76 -29.01 64.67
CA PRO A 718 -27.00 -29.04 66.13
C PRO A 718 -26.11 -28.05 66.87
#